data_369c70428c672dd6cd12915d097be502
#
_entry.id   369c70428c672dd6cd12915d097be502
#
_cell.length_a   1.000
_cell.length_b   1.000
_cell.length_c   1.000
_cell.angle_alpha   90.00
_cell.angle_beta   90.00
_cell.angle_gamma   90.00
#
_symmetry.space_group_name_H-M   'P 1'
#
loop_
_entity.id
_entity.type
_entity.pdbx_description
1 polymer ?
#
loop_
_entity_poly.entity_id
_entity_poly.type
_entity_poly.pdbx_seq_one_letter_code
_entity_poly.pdbx_strand_id
1 'polypeptide(L)'
;MRRRRSALLAGSFALLAVVGGIAWQTKLRRPEGRLTGVGPRMVSNQTSQPVSLYGENLRRGMKLRLSEPFDRAVPMTVVDARHAYARLPSDLTLPVGTAQVTAALSIDGQRTRSEVGLTVVNDGAFADYTLLVRSGDVLWAASTTTDALVRLDPSTGEVSHLPGGDGPSALAAWTEADGQPRLAVAHTWTPELWILDGRTGAVLRTLRAPVYATGVAVDPHRRLVVLAETVENTVRALSLDDGRELWRRDVLPDPRPLALAGDTVVVGSQGSGELETLGLDDGRTAESLGPRPGTPIVGGHTEPHARDVMGGKAPRSLLWSSSLGKLFVTSIGPNIGPNPQRMEVSMNGGVGVVDLAARRFERHLGFGAGVTEGMALDEGSKRLYVADVALGLVRALDAAALVSGDDGARKAELWRLPVLPPPDFPLAREAADYGVNGRAGAELHSGPRALALSASGAQLYVLDRFTATVAVVEDARSSQPRLERQIPLETSIGPRERRLGQVLYYADMGRSGMSCDSCHLEGHDEGILFEKTHPLRIYRSPTVRGTRETPPYFTPASTGSLAETSRVVGDRNRYMNPTLTESEVRQLTLFSATVTNLPNPYRGPDGAPPVSIALPGGGIGRPLEGRRLFDSKADCVRCHPPPLFTTDQDLSTRGHFIDVGTPRAFPLRTGDQETVFRGVGVPSLVGAWDVFPMLTTGLAGFREENGRAVPADRVPLRAMIERYSAPPHGNAAALDAQEKADLLAYLLTL
;
A
#
# COMPACT_ATOMS: atom_id res chain seq x y z
N MET A 1 66.50 -33.07 54.84
CA MET A 1 64.99 -32.95 54.69
C MET A 1 64.49 -31.61 54.11
N ARG A 2 65.23 -30.50 54.07
CA ARG A 2 64.76 -29.22 53.60
C ARG A 2 64.65 -29.07 52.03
N ARG A 3 65.46 -29.83 51.24
CA ARG A 3 65.44 -29.73 49.77
C ARG A 3 64.26 -30.45 49.05
N ARG A 4 63.58 -31.41 49.68
CA ARG A 4 62.44 -32.09 49.05
C ARG A 4 61.07 -31.35 49.20
N ARG A 5 60.96 -30.45 50.20
CA ARG A 5 59.74 -29.67 50.39
C ARG A 5 59.62 -28.50 49.36
N SER A 6 60.75 -27.95 48.93
CA SER A 6 60.73 -26.84 47.89
C SER A 6 60.38 -27.33 46.51
N ALA A 7 60.72 -28.58 46.14
CA ALA A 7 60.37 -29.11 44.81
C ALA A 7 58.90 -29.48 44.69
N LEU A 8 58.26 -29.93 45.79
CA LEU A 8 56.84 -30.24 45.85
C LEU A 8 55.97 -28.97 45.78
N LEU A 9 56.37 -27.85 46.39
CA LEU A 9 55.70 -26.58 46.36
C LEU A 9 55.82 -25.91 44.97
N ALA A 10 56.99 -26.00 44.31
CA ALA A 10 57.18 -25.45 42.97
C ALA A 10 56.34 -26.23 41.91
N GLY A 11 56.28 -27.58 42.05
CA GLY A 11 55.43 -28.40 41.15
C GLY A 11 53.94 -28.16 41.35
N SER A 12 53.47 -27.92 42.58
CA SER A 12 52.07 -27.62 42.86
C SER A 12 51.66 -26.22 42.33
N PHE A 13 52.56 -25.23 42.39
CA PHE A 13 52.31 -23.90 41.81
C PHE A 13 52.31 -23.92 40.28
N ALA A 14 53.20 -24.69 39.65
CA ALA A 14 53.20 -24.86 38.21
C ALA A 14 51.96 -25.59 37.70
N LEU A 15 51.49 -26.62 38.41
CA LEU A 15 50.26 -27.34 38.06
C LEU A 15 49.02 -26.44 38.26
N LEU A 16 48.94 -25.64 39.31
CA LEU A 16 47.88 -24.66 39.54
C LEU A 16 47.88 -23.53 38.50
N ALA A 17 49.07 -23.08 38.06
CA ALA A 17 49.18 -22.09 37.01
C ALA A 17 48.77 -22.65 35.61
N VAL A 18 49.11 -23.92 35.32
CA VAL A 18 48.69 -24.57 34.07
C VAL A 18 47.19 -24.90 34.09
N VAL A 19 46.65 -25.40 35.19
CA VAL A 19 45.22 -25.67 35.35
C VAL A 19 44.44 -24.35 35.39
N GLY A 20 44.97 -23.30 36.05
CA GLY A 20 44.40 -21.96 36.06
C GLY A 20 44.44 -21.32 34.66
N GLY A 21 45.55 -21.49 33.92
CA GLY A 21 45.71 -21.01 32.54
C GLY A 21 44.80 -21.74 31.57
N ILE A 22 44.65 -23.06 31.70
CA ILE A 22 43.72 -23.87 30.90
C ILE A 22 42.26 -23.50 31.25
N ALA A 23 41.95 -23.39 32.55
CA ALA A 23 40.61 -22.95 32.98
C ALA A 23 40.33 -21.51 32.60
N TRP A 24 41.34 -20.65 32.56
CA TRP A 24 41.21 -19.27 32.09
C TRP A 24 41.06 -19.19 30.55
N GLN A 25 41.77 -19.99 29.79
CA GLN A 25 41.60 -20.09 28.33
C GLN A 25 40.27 -20.74 27.92
N THR A 26 39.79 -21.73 28.71
CA THR A 26 38.47 -22.32 28.43
C THR A 26 37.32 -21.46 28.90
N LYS A 27 37.49 -20.63 29.95
CA LYS A 27 36.50 -19.62 30.35
C LYS A 27 36.40 -18.41 29.41
N LEU A 28 37.38 -18.17 28.55
CA LEU A 28 37.45 -16.99 27.72
C LEU A 28 36.97 -17.19 26.28
N ARG A 29 36.73 -18.39 25.81
CA ARG A 29 36.05 -18.61 24.54
C ARG A 29 34.53 -18.57 24.76
N ARG A 30 33.99 -17.35 24.87
CA ARG A 30 32.55 -17.17 24.77
C ARG A 30 32.11 -17.68 23.39
N PRO A 31 31.04 -18.49 23.33
CA PRO A 31 30.56 -18.97 22.03
C PRO A 31 30.28 -17.78 21.09
N GLU A 32 30.70 -17.91 19.85
CA GLU A 32 30.51 -16.87 18.84
C GLU A 32 29.02 -16.61 18.57
N GLY A 33 28.66 -15.35 18.39
CA GLY A 33 27.30 -14.99 17.99
C GLY A 33 27.04 -15.39 16.54
N ARG A 34 25.83 -15.84 16.24
CA ARG A 34 25.45 -16.29 14.90
C ARG A 34 24.06 -15.80 14.54
N LEU A 35 23.88 -15.28 13.33
CA LEU A 35 22.57 -15.02 12.76
C LEU A 35 21.99 -16.30 12.14
N THR A 36 20.70 -16.51 12.32
CA THR A 36 19.94 -17.63 11.73
C THR A 36 18.79 -17.14 10.88
N GLY A 37 18.37 -15.87 11.00
CA GLY A 37 17.28 -15.30 10.23
C GLY A 37 17.13 -13.79 10.36
N VAL A 38 16.42 -13.20 9.43
CA VAL A 38 16.01 -11.80 9.41
C VAL A 38 14.56 -11.71 8.90
N GLY A 39 13.79 -10.79 9.45
CA GLY A 39 12.44 -10.48 8.99
C GLY A 39 12.14 -8.97 9.09
N PRO A 40 11.66 -8.31 8.01
CA PRO A 40 11.51 -8.83 6.66
C PRO A 40 12.85 -9.13 5.98
N ARG A 41 12.85 -10.02 4.98
CA ARG A 41 14.05 -10.34 4.17
C ARG A 41 14.23 -9.43 2.95
N MET A 42 13.24 -8.59 2.68
CA MET A 42 13.26 -7.64 1.58
C MET A 42 12.90 -6.24 2.09
N VAL A 43 13.72 -5.25 1.73
CA VAL A 43 13.60 -3.87 2.20
C VAL A 43 13.82 -2.89 1.05
N SER A 44 13.25 -1.69 1.15
CA SER A 44 13.53 -0.58 0.23
C SER A 44 14.82 0.14 0.61
N ASN A 45 15.54 0.67 -0.36
CA ASN A 45 16.69 1.56 -0.11
C ASN A 45 16.28 3.01 0.19
N GLN A 46 15.00 3.34 0.10
CA GLN A 46 14.46 4.69 0.38
C GLN A 46 13.84 4.83 1.76
N THR A 47 13.65 3.72 2.47
CA THR A 47 12.99 3.75 3.77
C THR A 47 13.90 3.22 4.86
N SER A 48 13.90 3.91 6.00
CA SER A 48 14.60 3.43 7.20
C SER A 48 13.84 2.26 7.82
N GLN A 49 14.16 1.02 7.36
CA GLN A 49 13.39 -0.18 7.65
C GLN A 49 13.80 -0.85 8.96
N PRO A 50 12.87 -1.06 9.93
CA PRO A 50 13.14 -1.89 11.09
C PRO A 50 13.15 -3.37 10.71
N VAL A 51 14.16 -4.11 11.18
CA VAL A 51 14.28 -5.55 10.97
C VAL A 51 14.42 -6.29 12.29
N SER A 52 13.83 -7.46 12.36
CA SER A 52 13.99 -8.42 13.45
C SER A 52 15.10 -9.42 13.10
N LEU A 53 16.04 -9.63 13.99
CA LEU A 53 17.20 -10.49 13.82
C LEU A 53 17.09 -11.69 14.75
N TYR A 54 17.26 -12.88 14.21
CA TYR A 54 17.23 -14.15 14.92
C TYR A 54 18.61 -14.79 14.89
N GLY A 55 19.03 -15.40 15.99
CA GLY A 55 20.36 -15.94 16.06
C GLY A 55 20.62 -16.76 17.32
N GLU A 56 21.90 -17.01 17.58
CA GLU A 56 22.40 -17.68 18.75
C GLU A 56 23.53 -16.85 19.36
N ASN A 57 23.62 -16.85 20.69
CA ASN A 57 24.67 -16.16 21.46
C ASN A 57 24.79 -14.66 21.15
N LEU A 58 23.67 -14.02 20.78
CA LEU A 58 23.62 -12.57 20.56
C LEU A 58 23.90 -11.82 21.85
N ARG A 59 24.66 -10.71 21.80
CA ARG A 59 25.10 -9.94 22.97
C ARG A 59 25.09 -8.44 22.69
N ARG A 60 24.86 -7.67 23.72
CA ARG A 60 24.97 -6.20 23.65
C ARG A 60 26.35 -5.78 23.12
N GLY A 61 26.36 -4.77 22.28
CA GLY A 61 27.56 -4.22 21.65
C GLY A 61 27.94 -4.89 20.31
N MET A 62 27.29 -5.98 19.91
CA MET A 62 27.41 -6.50 18.56
C MET A 62 26.80 -5.55 17.56
N LYS A 63 27.33 -5.51 16.34
CA LYS A 63 26.82 -4.74 15.21
C LYS A 63 26.43 -5.68 14.10
N LEU A 64 25.39 -5.31 13.37
CA LEU A 64 25.01 -5.93 12.12
C LEU A 64 25.93 -5.41 11.01
N ARG A 65 26.42 -6.30 10.14
CA ARG A 65 27.21 -5.92 8.95
C ARG A 65 26.47 -6.36 7.70
N LEU A 66 26.26 -5.42 6.80
CA LEU A 66 25.84 -5.68 5.43
C LEU A 66 27.09 -5.88 4.58
N SER A 67 27.13 -6.96 3.77
CA SER A 67 28.21 -7.19 2.81
C SER A 67 28.16 -6.19 1.64
N GLU A 68 29.09 -6.35 0.71
CA GLU A 68 29.03 -5.64 -0.56
C GLU A 68 27.67 -5.80 -1.26
N PRO A 69 27.19 -4.77 -1.98
CA PRO A 69 27.91 -3.53 -2.34
C PRO A 69 27.89 -2.45 -1.24
N PHE A 70 27.26 -2.69 -0.09
CA PHE A 70 27.04 -1.66 0.93
C PHE A 70 28.20 -1.53 1.91
N ASP A 71 28.87 -2.63 2.27
CA ASP A 71 29.96 -2.75 3.24
C ASP A 71 29.77 -1.85 4.49
N ARG A 72 28.63 -2.00 5.13
CA ARG A 72 28.15 -1.09 6.18
C ARG A 72 27.84 -1.81 7.48
N ALA A 73 28.27 -1.22 8.59
CA ALA A 73 27.92 -1.67 9.94
C ALA A 73 26.71 -0.88 10.47
N VAL A 74 25.73 -1.58 11.03
CA VAL A 74 24.50 -1.01 11.58
C VAL A 74 24.39 -1.40 13.07
N PRO A 75 24.01 -0.48 13.96
CA PRO A 75 23.76 -0.80 15.36
C PRO A 75 22.68 -1.86 15.54
N MET A 76 22.83 -2.72 16.56
CA MET A 76 21.83 -3.72 16.94
C MET A 76 21.38 -3.50 18.37
N THR A 77 20.09 -3.58 18.64
CA THR A 77 19.50 -3.66 19.97
C THR A 77 19.23 -5.12 20.32
N VAL A 78 20.07 -5.70 21.17
CA VAL A 78 19.97 -7.11 21.57
C VAL A 78 19.05 -7.23 22.77
N VAL A 79 17.96 -7.98 22.63
CA VAL A 79 16.97 -8.25 23.68
C VAL A 79 17.37 -9.47 24.51
N ASP A 80 17.77 -10.54 23.85
CA ASP A 80 18.22 -11.79 24.48
C ASP A 80 19.25 -12.51 23.57
N ALA A 81 19.72 -13.69 24.00
CA ALA A 81 20.74 -14.41 23.24
C ALA A 81 20.27 -14.92 21.86
N ARG A 82 18.98 -14.83 21.55
CA ARG A 82 18.39 -15.33 20.30
C ARG A 82 17.74 -14.23 19.46
N HIS A 83 17.48 -13.05 20.04
CA HIS A 83 16.71 -12.00 19.38
C HIS A 83 17.41 -10.64 19.51
N ALA A 84 17.47 -9.94 18.40
CA ALA A 84 17.92 -8.56 18.32
C ALA A 84 17.09 -7.81 17.27
N TYR A 85 17.22 -6.52 17.25
CA TYR A 85 16.59 -5.62 16.30
C TYR A 85 17.61 -4.66 15.74
N ALA A 86 17.39 -4.21 14.52
CA ALA A 86 18.16 -3.14 13.91
C ALA A 86 17.25 -2.28 13.04
N ARG A 87 17.67 -1.06 12.78
CA ARG A 87 17.04 -0.21 11.79
C ARG A 87 18.02 0.01 10.66
N LEU A 88 17.66 -0.48 9.47
CA LEU A 88 18.45 -0.30 8.28
C LEU A 88 18.33 1.15 7.79
N PRO A 89 19.43 1.73 7.27
CA PRO A 89 19.40 3.10 6.76
C PRO A 89 18.65 3.19 5.43
N SER A 90 18.15 4.38 5.10
CA SER A 90 17.46 4.72 3.86
C SER A 90 18.39 5.21 2.73
N ASP A 91 19.72 5.20 2.94
CA ASP A 91 20.72 5.72 2.00
C ASP A 91 21.60 4.61 1.40
N LEU A 92 21.05 3.41 1.25
CA LEU A 92 21.76 2.29 0.64
C LEU A 92 21.81 2.46 -0.89
N THR A 93 23.00 2.73 -1.43
CA THR A 93 23.19 2.95 -2.86
C THR A 93 23.40 1.63 -3.58
N LEU A 94 22.57 1.35 -4.58
CA LEU A 94 22.68 0.19 -5.44
C LEU A 94 23.39 0.52 -6.76
N PRO A 95 23.97 -0.48 -7.45
CA PRO A 95 24.54 -0.27 -8.78
C PRO A 95 23.49 0.25 -9.77
N VAL A 96 23.91 1.15 -10.66
CA VAL A 96 23.05 1.76 -11.67
C VAL A 96 22.39 0.69 -12.54
N GLY A 97 21.10 0.84 -12.81
CA GLY A 97 20.33 -0.06 -13.67
C GLY A 97 19.86 -1.35 -12.99
N THR A 98 20.21 -1.59 -11.71
CA THR A 98 19.70 -2.76 -10.98
C THR A 98 18.40 -2.45 -10.25
N ALA A 99 17.45 -3.38 -10.32
CA ALA A 99 16.18 -3.27 -9.59
C ALA A 99 16.32 -3.67 -8.11
N GLN A 100 17.26 -4.54 -7.79
CA GLN A 100 17.50 -5.07 -6.45
C GLN A 100 18.86 -5.75 -6.33
N VAL A 101 19.37 -5.83 -5.10
CA VAL A 101 20.61 -6.55 -4.76
C VAL A 101 20.36 -7.40 -3.52
N THR A 102 20.89 -8.62 -3.48
CA THR A 102 20.93 -9.43 -2.26
C THR A 102 22.28 -9.26 -1.58
N ALA A 103 22.29 -8.70 -0.38
CA ALA A 103 23.45 -8.59 0.49
C ALA A 103 23.42 -9.67 1.56
N ALA A 104 24.58 -10.10 2.03
CA ALA A 104 24.70 -10.96 3.19
C ALA A 104 24.69 -10.13 4.49
N LEU A 105 23.94 -10.58 5.48
CA LEU A 105 23.95 -10.03 6.82
C LEU A 105 24.80 -10.95 7.71
N SER A 106 25.71 -10.35 8.46
CA SER A 106 26.58 -11.04 9.44
C SER A 106 26.74 -10.19 10.69
N ILE A 107 27.38 -10.76 11.71
CA ILE A 107 27.76 -10.01 12.92
C ILE A 107 29.19 -9.51 12.77
N ASP A 108 29.42 -8.22 12.95
CA ASP A 108 30.72 -7.58 12.82
C ASP A 108 31.72 -8.11 13.87
N GLY A 109 32.98 -8.31 13.42
CA GLY A 109 34.07 -8.78 14.26
C GLY A 109 34.04 -10.29 14.62
N GLN A 110 33.15 -11.05 14.01
CA GLN A 110 33.05 -12.51 14.21
C GLN A 110 33.62 -13.26 13.00
N ARG A 111 34.28 -14.39 13.26
CA ARG A 111 34.83 -15.27 12.23
C ARG A 111 33.81 -16.27 11.66
N THR A 112 32.56 -16.18 12.09
CA THR A 112 31.52 -17.14 11.72
C THR A 112 31.00 -16.88 10.30
N ARG A 113 30.85 -17.98 9.56
CA ARG A 113 30.29 -18.01 8.20
C ARG A 113 28.74 -18.02 8.17
N SER A 114 28.07 -17.65 9.26
CA SER A 114 26.60 -17.59 9.23
C SER A 114 26.12 -16.27 8.63
N GLU A 115 25.85 -16.33 7.36
CA GLU A 115 25.31 -15.21 6.60
C GLU A 115 23.83 -15.45 6.32
N VAL A 116 23.01 -14.41 6.47
CA VAL A 116 21.60 -14.42 6.16
C VAL A 116 21.36 -13.44 5.00
N GLY A 117 20.70 -13.89 3.94
CA GLY A 117 20.42 -13.03 2.79
C GLY A 117 19.37 -11.96 3.12
N LEU A 118 19.64 -10.73 2.68
CA LEU A 118 18.72 -9.60 2.68
C LEU A 118 18.65 -9.02 1.26
N THR A 119 17.46 -8.91 0.70
CA THR A 119 17.26 -8.25 -0.58
C THR A 119 16.96 -6.76 -0.35
N VAL A 120 17.77 -5.90 -0.96
CA VAL A 120 17.54 -4.45 -0.99
C VAL A 120 16.99 -4.06 -2.35
N VAL A 121 15.81 -3.48 -2.38
CA VAL A 121 15.11 -3.00 -3.59
C VAL A 121 15.50 -1.57 -3.88
N ASN A 122 15.77 -1.27 -5.15
CA ASN A 122 16.19 0.05 -5.61
C ASN A 122 14.98 0.93 -5.93
N ASP A 123 14.26 1.37 -4.91
CA ASP A 123 13.14 2.30 -5.07
C ASP A 123 13.63 3.72 -5.40
N GLY A 124 14.76 4.13 -4.86
CA GLY A 124 15.33 5.45 -5.10
C GLY A 124 15.74 5.73 -6.54
N ALA A 125 15.88 4.70 -7.37
CA ALA A 125 16.08 4.86 -8.81
C ALA A 125 14.81 4.61 -9.63
N PHE A 126 13.64 4.42 -8.97
CA PHE A 126 12.39 4.07 -9.62
C PHE A 126 11.38 5.22 -9.49
N ALA A 127 11.44 6.18 -10.42
CA ALA A 127 10.55 7.34 -10.41
C ALA A 127 9.08 6.93 -10.60
N ASP A 128 8.28 7.06 -9.56
CA ASP A 128 6.86 6.71 -9.54
C ASP A 128 6.03 7.91 -9.06
N TYR A 129 5.69 8.78 -10.00
CA TYR A 129 4.92 9.98 -9.73
C TYR A 129 3.43 9.67 -9.70
N THR A 130 2.77 9.98 -8.59
CA THR A 130 1.35 9.71 -8.38
C THR A 130 0.54 10.95 -8.02
N LEU A 131 1.18 12.06 -7.69
CA LEU A 131 0.57 13.29 -7.20
C LEU A 131 0.85 14.45 -8.15
N LEU A 132 -0.18 15.24 -8.46
CA LEU A 132 -0.10 16.46 -9.26
C LEU A 132 -1.11 17.48 -8.75
N VAL A 133 -0.63 18.69 -8.45
CA VAL A 133 -1.49 19.83 -8.13
C VAL A 133 -0.97 21.09 -8.81
N ARG A 134 -1.88 22.05 -9.09
CA ARG A 134 -1.51 23.36 -9.56
C ARG A 134 -1.50 24.36 -8.41
N SER A 135 -0.44 25.14 -8.29
CA SER A 135 -0.31 26.23 -7.33
C SER A 135 0.11 27.51 -8.04
N GLY A 136 -0.78 28.50 -8.14
CA GLY A 136 -0.58 29.66 -9.00
C GLY A 136 -0.47 29.23 -10.48
N ASP A 137 0.63 29.59 -11.13
CA ASP A 137 0.90 29.29 -12.54
C ASP A 137 1.80 28.07 -12.76
N VAL A 138 2.24 27.42 -11.67
CA VAL A 138 3.11 26.25 -11.75
C VAL A 138 2.39 24.98 -11.30
N LEU A 139 2.93 23.86 -11.73
CA LEU A 139 2.51 22.52 -11.31
C LEU A 139 3.52 21.93 -10.33
N TRP A 140 3.01 21.16 -9.41
CA TRP A 140 3.80 20.39 -8.45
C TRP A 140 3.46 18.91 -8.58
N ALA A 141 4.48 18.10 -8.83
CA ALA A 141 4.36 16.64 -8.85
C ALA A 141 5.24 16.05 -7.75
N ALA A 142 4.84 14.92 -7.19
CA ALA A 142 5.62 14.23 -6.17
C ALA A 142 5.70 12.73 -6.41
N SER A 143 6.85 12.16 -6.03
CA SER A 143 7.14 10.72 -6.06
C SER A 143 7.55 10.28 -4.66
N THR A 144 6.74 9.41 -4.05
CA THR A 144 7.03 8.82 -2.73
C THR A 144 8.24 7.88 -2.78
N THR A 145 8.50 7.23 -3.93
CA THR A 145 9.59 6.26 -4.08
C THR A 145 10.95 6.89 -4.21
N THR A 146 11.03 8.12 -4.72
CA THR A 146 12.30 8.84 -4.94
C THR A 146 12.47 10.05 -4.05
N ASP A 147 11.56 10.26 -3.08
CA ASP A 147 11.53 11.43 -2.19
C ASP A 147 11.60 12.77 -2.96
N ALA A 148 11.01 12.77 -4.16
CA ALA A 148 11.12 13.90 -5.07
C ALA A 148 9.86 14.78 -5.01
N LEU A 149 10.09 16.09 -4.98
CA LEU A 149 9.11 17.13 -5.25
C LEU A 149 9.57 17.90 -6.49
N VAL A 150 8.77 17.92 -7.53
CA VAL A 150 9.12 18.54 -8.81
C VAL A 150 8.19 19.71 -9.07
N ARG A 151 8.81 20.85 -9.33
CA ARG A 151 8.16 22.05 -9.82
C ARG A 151 8.26 22.06 -11.35
N LEU A 152 7.14 22.23 -12.01
CA LEU A 152 7.05 22.38 -13.47
C LEU A 152 6.36 23.69 -13.82
N ASP A 153 6.98 24.51 -14.65
CA ASP A 153 6.34 25.60 -15.35
C ASP A 153 5.71 25.07 -16.66
N PRO A 154 4.38 24.94 -16.74
CA PRO A 154 3.77 24.36 -17.93
C PRO A 154 3.84 25.28 -19.16
N SER A 155 4.16 26.56 -19.01
CA SER A 155 4.29 27.48 -20.14
C SER A 155 5.63 27.36 -20.86
N THR A 156 6.70 27.22 -20.10
CA THR A 156 8.08 27.10 -20.61
C THR A 156 8.53 25.65 -20.78
N GLY A 157 7.96 24.74 -19.99
CA GLY A 157 8.42 23.35 -19.85
C GLY A 157 9.62 23.22 -18.89
N GLU A 158 9.97 24.27 -18.15
CA GLU A 158 11.05 24.23 -17.17
C GLU A 158 10.68 23.33 -15.99
N VAL A 159 11.58 22.37 -15.68
CA VAL A 159 11.45 21.41 -14.58
C VAL A 159 12.54 21.66 -13.56
N SER A 160 12.16 21.76 -12.31
CA SER A 160 13.09 21.95 -11.18
C SER A 160 12.82 20.90 -10.10
N HIS A 161 13.85 20.17 -9.69
CA HIS A 161 13.78 19.16 -8.63
C HIS A 161 14.10 19.79 -7.28
N LEU A 162 13.28 19.54 -6.29
CA LEU A 162 13.47 19.96 -4.92
C LEU A 162 13.40 18.73 -4.01
N PRO A 163 14.09 18.76 -2.86
CA PRO A 163 13.90 17.74 -1.84
C PRO A 163 12.41 17.65 -1.46
N GLY A 164 11.82 16.49 -1.61
CA GLY A 164 10.41 16.27 -1.33
C GLY A 164 10.10 15.90 0.13
N GLY A 165 11.13 15.82 0.98
CA GLY A 165 11.00 15.24 2.30
C GLY A 165 11.02 13.71 2.25
N ASP A 166 10.66 13.05 3.33
CA ASP A 166 10.76 11.60 3.49
C ASP A 166 9.40 10.96 3.15
N GLY A 167 9.24 10.55 1.89
CA GLY A 167 8.03 9.95 1.33
C GLY A 167 6.86 10.92 1.17
N PRO A 168 6.92 11.93 0.28
CA PRO A 168 5.78 12.81 0.01
C PRO A 168 4.58 11.98 -0.47
N SER A 169 3.46 12.09 0.24
CA SER A 169 2.29 11.20 0.11
C SER A 169 0.99 11.90 -0.21
N ALA A 170 0.89 13.20 0.04
CA ALA A 170 -0.27 13.98 -0.35
C ALA A 170 0.10 15.45 -0.55
N LEU A 171 -0.56 16.09 -1.52
CA LEU A 171 -0.38 17.50 -1.87
C LEU A 171 -1.70 18.23 -1.82
N ALA A 172 -1.72 19.46 -1.25
CA ALA A 172 -2.83 20.39 -1.37
C ALA A 172 -2.33 21.79 -1.68
N ALA A 173 -2.91 22.44 -2.67
CA ALA A 173 -2.58 23.80 -3.03
C ALA A 173 -3.75 24.74 -2.73
N TRP A 174 -3.46 25.93 -2.24
CA TRP A 174 -4.45 26.98 -1.98
C TRP A 174 -3.86 28.37 -2.23
N THR A 175 -4.71 29.37 -2.21
CA THR A 175 -4.30 30.75 -2.26
C THR A 175 -4.68 31.42 -0.95
N GLU A 176 -3.73 32.09 -0.32
CA GLU A 176 -3.97 32.89 0.88
C GLU A 176 -4.80 34.15 0.58
N ALA A 177 -5.32 34.79 1.61
CA ALA A 177 -6.11 36.01 1.46
C ALA A 177 -5.35 37.20 0.80
N ASP A 178 -4.02 37.17 0.89
CA ASP A 178 -3.12 38.15 0.25
C ASP A 178 -2.82 37.81 -1.23
N GLY A 179 -3.44 36.76 -1.77
CA GLY A 179 -3.25 36.29 -3.15
C GLY A 179 -2.01 35.43 -3.35
N GLN A 180 -1.25 35.12 -2.30
CA GLN A 180 -0.05 34.28 -2.41
C GLN A 180 -0.43 32.78 -2.49
N PRO A 181 0.07 32.05 -3.50
CA PRO A 181 -0.14 30.61 -3.58
C PRO A 181 0.71 29.87 -2.51
N ARG A 182 0.13 28.82 -1.97
CA ARG A 182 0.74 27.93 -0.99
C ARG A 182 0.58 26.47 -1.40
N LEU A 183 1.46 25.64 -0.87
CA LEU A 183 1.44 24.20 -1.07
C LEU A 183 1.67 23.50 0.28
N ALA A 184 0.83 22.55 0.62
CA ALA A 184 1.04 21.61 1.72
C ALA A 184 1.58 20.30 1.15
N VAL A 185 2.62 19.74 1.80
CA VAL A 185 3.19 18.44 1.48
C VAL A 185 3.15 17.58 2.74
N ALA A 186 2.35 16.52 2.73
CA ALA A 186 2.33 15.52 3.78
C ALA A 186 3.30 14.39 3.47
N HIS A 187 3.83 13.74 4.51
CA HIS A 187 4.87 12.71 4.39
C HIS A 187 4.42 11.38 4.99
N THR A 188 4.88 10.30 4.38
CA THR A 188 4.60 8.94 4.86
C THR A 188 5.50 8.56 6.04
N TRP A 189 6.81 8.84 5.93
CA TRP A 189 7.81 8.26 6.83
C TRP A 189 8.19 9.17 7.99
N THR A 190 7.93 10.47 7.90
CA THR A 190 8.22 11.44 8.96
C THR A 190 6.94 12.09 9.47
N PRO A 191 6.89 12.46 10.77
CA PRO A 191 5.71 13.11 11.36
C PRO A 191 5.66 14.62 11.05
N GLU A 192 5.77 14.97 9.77
CA GLU A 192 5.86 16.36 9.30
C GLU A 192 4.85 16.66 8.20
N LEU A 193 4.32 17.87 8.26
CA LEU A 193 3.58 18.52 7.19
C LEU A 193 4.33 19.80 6.83
N TRP A 194 4.79 19.91 5.60
CA TRP A 194 5.45 21.13 5.13
C TRP A 194 4.45 22.08 4.50
N ILE A 195 4.57 23.35 4.85
CA ILE A 195 3.87 24.46 4.19
C ILE A 195 4.91 25.23 3.37
N LEU A 196 4.73 25.27 2.09
CA LEU A 196 5.67 25.82 1.12
C LEU A 196 5.07 27.08 0.46
N ASP A 197 5.96 27.95 0.00
CA ASP A 197 5.61 28.93 -1.04
C ASP A 197 5.23 28.16 -2.32
N GLY A 198 4.02 28.39 -2.79
CA GLY A 198 3.45 27.61 -3.91
C GLY A 198 4.06 27.91 -5.28
N ARG A 199 4.88 28.96 -5.42
CA ARG A 199 5.61 29.30 -6.65
C ARG A 199 7.03 28.77 -6.65
N THR A 200 7.72 28.92 -5.53
CA THR A 200 9.17 28.66 -5.43
C THR A 200 9.52 27.34 -4.77
N GLY A 201 8.60 26.77 -3.98
CA GLY A 201 8.85 25.56 -3.18
C GLY A 201 9.67 25.83 -1.91
N ALA A 202 9.95 27.08 -1.56
CA ALA A 202 10.63 27.41 -0.31
C ALA A 202 9.77 26.96 0.88
N VAL A 203 10.36 26.21 1.81
CA VAL A 203 9.69 25.78 3.04
C VAL A 203 9.47 27.00 3.92
N LEU A 204 8.22 27.37 4.11
CA LEU A 204 7.82 28.49 4.96
C LEU A 204 7.62 28.04 6.41
N ARG A 205 7.12 26.81 6.59
CA ARG A 205 6.80 26.25 7.91
C ARG A 205 6.77 24.74 7.87
N THR A 206 7.19 24.11 8.96
CA THR A 206 7.00 22.68 9.21
C THR A 206 6.07 22.54 10.42
N LEU A 207 4.98 21.80 10.25
CA LEU A 207 4.03 21.47 11.30
C LEU A 207 4.19 20.00 11.68
N ARG A 208 3.91 19.69 12.96
CA ARG A 208 3.88 18.28 13.38
C ARG A 208 2.62 17.61 12.85
N ALA A 209 2.79 16.49 12.17
CA ALA A 209 1.73 15.68 11.59
C ALA A 209 1.86 14.21 12.03
N PRO A 210 0.86 13.36 11.83
CA PRO A 210 1.05 11.91 11.97
C PRO A 210 1.96 11.36 10.86
N VAL A 211 2.65 10.27 11.14
CA VAL A 211 3.25 9.44 10.08
C VAL A 211 2.15 8.78 9.24
N TYR A 212 2.46 8.36 8.01
CA TYR A 212 1.46 7.77 7.10
C TYR A 212 0.25 8.67 6.83
N ALA A 213 0.47 9.98 6.79
CA ALA A 213 -0.52 10.92 6.29
C ALA A 213 -0.67 10.73 4.77
N THR A 214 -1.81 10.22 4.33
CA THR A 214 -2.08 9.81 2.94
C THR A 214 -3.12 10.68 2.24
N GLY A 215 -3.73 11.60 2.96
CA GLY A 215 -4.63 12.60 2.43
C GLY A 215 -4.43 13.94 3.13
N VAL A 216 -4.52 15.03 2.37
CA VAL A 216 -4.44 16.40 2.89
C VAL A 216 -5.47 17.30 2.22
N ALA A 217 -6.16 18.10 3.00
CA ALA A 217 -7.05 19.16 2.52
C ALA A 217 -6.87 20.41 3.39
N VAL A 218 -6.92 21.59 2.78
CA VAL A 218 -6.71 22.86 3.48
C VAL A 218 -7.92 23.77 3.31
N ASP A 219 -8.45 24.27 4.43
CA ASP A 219 -9.41 25.38 4.45
C ASP A 219 -8.69 26.66 4.92
N PRO A 220 -8.31 27.54 4.01
CA PRO A 220 -7.59 28.77 4.37
C PRO A 220 -8.47 29.78 5.13
N HIS A 221 -9.79 29.72 4.96
CA HIS A 221 -10.72 30.63 5.66
C HIS A 221 -10.84 30.28 7.13
N ARG A 222 -10.91 28.96 7.45
CA ARG A 222 -10.93 28.47 8.83
C ARG A 222 -9.54 28.32 9.43
N ARG A 223 -8.50 28.58 8.66
CA ARG A 223 -7.09 28.40 9.08
C ARG A 223 -6.84 26.97 9.59
N LEU A 224 -7.35 25.98 8.90
CA LEU A 224 -7.16 24.57 9.26
C LEU A 224 -6.65 23.71 8.10
N VAL A 225 -5.94 22.65 8.46
CA VAL A 225 -5.55 21.57 7.56
C VAL A 225 -6.07 20.26 8.11
N VAL A 226 -6.68 19.46 7.24
CA VAL A 226 -7.19 18.14 7.58
C VAL A 226 -6.27 17.09 6.98
N LEU A 227 -5.90 16.10 7.77
CA LEU A 227 -5.04 14.99 7.39
C LEU A 227 -5.76 13.67 7.60
N ALA A 228 -5.70 12.77 6.60
CA ALA A 228 -6.06 11.37 6.74
C ALA A 228 -4.81 10.55 7.04
N GLU A 229 -4.91 9.60 7.95
CA GLU A 229 -3.80 8.79 8.45
C GLU A 229 -4.20 7.31 8.48
N THR A 230 -3.45 6.48 7.78
CA THR A 230 -3.85 5.08 7.49
C THR A 230 -3.44 4.07 8.56
N VAL A 231 -2.46 4.36 9.41
CA VAL A 231 -1.99 3.41 10.44
C VAL A 231 -3.00 3.26 11.57
N GLU A 232 -3.45 4.39 12.09
CA GLU A 232 -4.42 4.41 13.19
C GLU A 232 -5.87 4.55 12.69
N ASN A 233 -6.05 4.69 11.37
CA ASN A 233 -7.36 4.94 10.74
C ASN A 233 -8.03 6.16 11.34
N THR A 234 -7.32 7.29 11.32
CA THR A 234 -7.83 8.55 11.88
C THR A 234 -7.84 9.67 10.86
N VAL A 235 -8.70 10.66 11.12
CA VAL A 235 -8.64 11.96 10.49
C VAL A 235 -8.42 13.01 11.58
N ARG A 236 -7.51 13.95 11.31
CA ARG A 236 -7.17 15.02 12.24
C ARG A 236 -7.28 16.37 11.56
N ALA A 237 -7.78 17.37 12.28
CA ALA A 237 -7.63 18.77 11.89
C ALA A 237 -6.56 19.43 12.75
N LEU A 238 -5.66 20.12 12.08
CA LEU A 238 -4.62 20.93 12.72
C LEU A 238 -4.84 22.40 12.38
N SER A 239 -4.49 23.26 13.31
CA SER A 239 -4.38 24.69 13.05
C SER A 239 -3.28 24.93 12.01
N LEU A 240 -3.62 25.61 10.92
CA LEU A 240 -2.67 25.97 9.86
C LEU A 240 -1.60 26.97 10.38
N ASP A 241 -1.85 27.66 11.50
CA ASP A 241 -0.96 28.68 12.04
C ASP A 241 0.15 28.11 12.90
N ASP A 242 -0.15 27.11 13.75
CA ASP A 242 0.79 26.59 14.74
C ASP A 242 0.88 25.05 14.79
N GLY A 243 0.08 24.34 13.99
CA GLY A 243 0.06 22.87 13.95
C GLY A 243 -0.60 22.22 15.17
N ARG A 244 -1.27 23.01 16.02
CA ARG A 244 -2.00 22.46 17.16
C ARG A 244 -3.18 21.62 16.67
N GLU A 245 -3.32 20.39 17.22
CA GLU A 245 -4.47 19.53 16.93
C GLU A 245 -5.75 20.17 17.47
N LEU A 246 -6.71 20.39 16.58
CA LEU A 246 -8.02 20.96 16.89
C LEU A 246 -9.00 19.86 17.28
N TRP A 247 -9.01 18.80 16.48
CA TRP A 247 -9.77 17.59 16.74
C TRP A 247 -9.14 16.39 16.03
N ARG A 248 -9.47 15.19 16.52
CA ARG A 248 -9.12 13.89 15.95
C ARG A 248 -10.32 12.96 16.00
N ARG A 249 -10.52 12.14 14.96
CA ARG A 249 -11.59 11.14 14.88
C ARG A 249 -11.09 9.86 14.28
N ASP A 250 -11.54 8.75 14.85
CA ASP A 250 -11.40 7.44 14.25
C ASP A 250 -12.37 7.32 13.10
N VAL A 251 -11.91 6.81 11.97
CA VAL A 251 -12.66 6.61 10.74
C VAL A 251 -12.56 5.18 10.25
N LEU A 252 -13.24 4.87 9.15
CA LEU A 252 -13.16 3.57 8.51
C LEU A 252 -11.74 3.27 8.00
N PRO A 253 -11.38 1.98 7.88
CA PRO A 253 -10.03 1.56 7.56
C PRO A 253 -9.48 2.11 6.24
N ASP A 254 -8.18 2.40 6.24
CA ASP A 254 -7.41 2.93 5.12
C ASP A 254 -8.01 4.22 4.53
N PRO A 255 -8.16 5.30 5.33
CA PRO A 255 -8.63 6.60 4.85
C PRO A 255 -7.57 7.25 3.97
N ARG A 256 -7.90 7.64 2.73
CA ARG A 256 -6.96 8.27 1.79
C ARG A 256 -7.49 9.53 1.14
N PRO A 257 -8.46 9.50 0.19
CA PRO A 257 -8.88 10.72 -0.45
C PRO A 257 -9.73 11.57 0.51
N LEU A 258 -9.47 12.87 0.47
CA LEU A 258 -10.23 13.88 1.20
C LEU A 258 -10.81 14.90 0.23
N ALA A 259 -12.03 15.38 0.51
CA ALA A 259 -12.62 16.53 -0.18
C ALA A 259 -13.35 17.43 0.83
N LEU A 260 -13.14 18.75 0.71
CA LEU A 260 -13.90 19.73 1.44
C LEU A 260 -15.23 20.03 0.71
N ALA A 261 -16.34 19.94 1.42
CA ALA A 261 -17.67 20.15 0.92
C ALA A 261 -18.50 21.04 1.89
N GLY A 262 -18.42 22.35 1.70
CA GLY A 262 -19.02 23.32 2.62
C GLY A 262 -18.38 23.25 4.02
N ASP A 263 -19.20 22.93 5.02
CA ASP A 263 -18.76 22.82 6.42
C ASP A 263 -18.31 21.41 6.82
N THR A 264 -18.12 20.54 5.85
CA THR A 264 -17.70 19.15 6.09
C THR A 264 -16.46 18.78 5.29
N VAL A 265 -15.69 17.83 5.81
CA VAL A 265 -14.74 17.07 5.05
C VAL A 265 -15.32 15.67 4.78
N VAL A 266 -15.21 15.22 3.55
CA VAL A 266 -15.54 13.85 3.14
C VAL A 266 -14.28 13.05 3.05
N VAL A 267 -14.29 11.87 3.64
CA VAL A 267 -13.17 10.93 3.71
C VAL A 267 -13.55 9.66 2.97
N GLY A 268 -12.73 9.22 2.04
CA GLY A 268 -12.90 7.94 1.37
C GLY A 268 -12.06 6.86 2.06
N SER A 269 -12.70 5.77 2.48
CA SER A 269 -12.03 4.58 3.00
C SER A 269 -11.75 3.60 1.87
N GLN A 270 -10.50 3.37 1.54
CA GLN A 270 -10.14 2.36 0.54
C GLN A 270 -10.39 0.94 1.09
N GLY A 271 -10.10 0.70 2.35
CA GLY A 271 -10.31 -0.60 2.97
C GLY A 271 -11.77 -1.05 3.06
N SER A 272 -12.72 -0.13 3.17
CA SER A 272 -14.15 -0.49 3.26
C SER A 272 -14.97 -0.16 2.01
N GLY A 273 -14.47 0.73 1.17
CA GLY A 273 -15.20 1.24 0.01
C GLY A 273 -16.29 2.24 0.33
N GLU A 274 -16.37 2.73 1.55
CA GLU A 274 -17.37 3.70 2.00
C GLU A 274 -16.77 5.10 2.20
N LEU A 275 -17.64 6.09 2.30
CA LEU A 275 -17.29 7.47 2.62
C LEU A 275 -17.80 7.81 4.02
N GLU A 276 -17.06 8.64 4.74
CA GLU A 276 -17.50 9.27 5.98
C GLU A 276 -17.47 10.78 5.82
N THR A 277 -18.40 11.47 6.50
CA THR A 277 -18.44 12.92 6.54
C THR A 277 -18.19 13.39 7.97
N LEU A 278 -17.27 14.36 8.13
CA LEU A 278 -16.94 14.95 9.42
C LEU A 278 -17.12 16.47 9.37
N GLY A 279 -17.65 17.05 10.44
CA GLY A 279 -17.71 18.50 10.58
C GLY A 279 -16.31 19.12 10.64
N LEU A 280 -16.06 20.19 9.89
CA LEU A 280 -14.75 20.84 9.87
C LEU A 280 -14.39 21.48 11.21
N ASP A 281 -15.36 21.99 11.96
CA ASP A 281 -15.11 22.72 13.21
C ASP A 281 -14.86 21.79 14.41
N ASP A 282 -15.53 20.62 14.46
CA ASP A 282 -15.53 19.75 15.64
C ASP A 282 -15.21 18.27 15.34
N GLY A 283 -15.05 17.92 14.08
CA GLY A 283 -14.82 16.56 13.62
C GLY A 283 -16.01 15.63 13.88
N ARG A 284 -17.20 16.14 14.12
CA ARG A 284 -18.38 15.32 14.39
C ARG A 284 -18.69 14.43 13.19
N THR A 285 -18.63 13.12 13.42
CA THR A 285 -18.88 12.12 12.38
C THR A 285 -20.37 11.97 12.15
N ALA A 286 -20.74 11.87 10.88
CA ALA A 286 -22.02 11.33 10.48
C ALA A 286 -21.90 9.84 10.10
N GLU A 287 -23.02 9.17 9.92
CA GLU A 287 -23.07 7.78 9.45
C GLU A 287 -22.38 7.61 8.10
N SER A 288 -21.71 6.48 7.87
CA SER A 288 -21.01 6.21 6.63
C SER A 288 -21.95 6.13 5.42
N LEU A 289 -21.41 6.50 4.27
CA LEU A 289 -22.09 6.50 2.98
C LEU A 289 -21.39 5.49 2.06
N GLY A 290 -22.13 4.50 1.59
CA GLY A 290 -21.66 3.57 0.58
C GLY A 290 -22.72 3.34 -0.49
N PRO A 291 -22.34 2.81 -1.65
CA PRO A 291 -23.33 2.33 -2.61
C PRO A 291 -24.24 1.30 -1.96
N ARG A 292 -25.54 1.47 -2.13
CA ARG A 292 -26.56 0.59 -1.55
C ARG A 292 -27.13 -0.34 -2.63
N PRO A 293 -27.68 -1.53 -2.28
CA PRO A 293 -28.45 -2.32 -3.22
C PRO A 293 -29.50 -1.44 -3.89
N GLY A 294 -29.57 -1.52 -5.23
CA GLY A 294 -30.44 -0.67 -6.01
C GLY A 294 -29.87 0.69 -6.41
N THR A 295 -28.62 1.07 -6.01
CA THR A 295 -27.93 2.22 -6.58
C THR A 295 -27.77 2.00 -8.09
N PRO A 296 -28.29 2.90 -8.97
CA PRO A 296 -28.22 2.72 -10.40
C PRO A 296 -26.77 2.68 -10.89
N ILE A 297 -26.40 1.63 -11.63
CA ILE A 297 -25.17 1.57 -12.41
C ILE A 297 -25.55 1.85 -13.86
N VAL A 298 -24.97 2.91 -14.42
CA VAL A 298 -25.25 3.41 -15.76
C VAL A 298 -24.02 3.21 -16.61
N GLY A 299 -24.16 2.62 -17.79
CA GLY A 299 -23.02 2.30 -18.66
C GLY A 299 -22.25 1.08 -18.22
N GLY A 300 -21.21 0.73 -18.98
CA GLY A 300 -20.40 -0.48 -18.74
C GLY A 300 -21.15 -1.79 -19.06
N HIS A 301 -20.54 -2.91 -18.71
CA HIS A 301 -21.19 -4.22 -18.79
C HIS A 301 -22.04 -4.44 -17.54
N THR A 302 -23.31 -4.03 -17.59
CA THR A 302 -24.25 -4.22 -16.49
C THR A 302 -25.01 -5.54 -16.71
N GLU A 303 -24.58 -6.62 -16.12
CA GLU A 303 -25.43 -7.79 -15.98
C GLU A 303 -26.47 -7.57 -14.89
N PRO A 304 -27.73 -8.02 -15.10
CA PRO A 304 -28.85 -7.74 -14.18
C PRO A 304 -28.64 -8.17 -12.72
N HIS A 305 -27.78 -9.16 -12.49
CA HIS A 305 -27.54 -9.72 -11.15
C HIS A 305 -26.37 -9.05 -10.40
N ALA A 306 -25.54 -8.26 -11.08
CA ALA A 306 -24.48 -7.49 -10.43
C ALA A 306 -25.01 -6.32 -9.58
N ARG A 307 -26.29 -6.00 -9.72
CA ARG A 307 -26.94 -4.88 -9.04
C ARG A 307 -27.04 -5.04 -7.52
N ASP A 308 -27.00 -6.27 -7.04
CA ASP A 308 -27.39 -6.55 -5.66
C ASP A 308 -26.23 -6.64 -4.67
N VAL A 309 -24.97 -6.74 -5.14
CA VAL A 309 -23.90 -7.14 -4.25
C VAL A 309 -22.89 -6.05 -3.94
N MET A 310 -22.43 -5.24 -4.88
CA MET A 310 -21.35 -4.30 -4.57
C MET A 310 -21.21 -3.16 -5.60
N GLY A 311 -21.77 -2.00 -5.33
CA GLY A 311 -21.39 -0.76 -6.03
C GLY A 311 -20.00 -0.29 -5.59
N GLY A 312 -19.37 0.58 -6.40
CA GLY A 312 -17.99 1.06 -6.34
C GLY A 312 -17.29 0.95 -5.00
N LYS A 313 -16.16 0.24 -5.00
CA LYS A 313 -15.29 0.10 -3.83
C LYS A 313 -13.95 0.78 -4.09
N ALA A 314 -13.18 0.96 -3.03
CA ALA A 314 -11.89 1.62 -3.06
C ALA A 314 -11.95 3.02 -3.72
N PRO A 315 -12.52 4.02 -3.04
CA PRO A 315 -12.54 5.40 -3.54
C PRO A 315 -11.10 5.89 -3.75
N ARG A 316 -10.81 6.36 -4.98
CA ARG A 316 -9.46 6.78 -5.39
C ARG A 316 -9.29 8.29 -5.33
N SER A 317 -10.32 9.02 -5.71
CA SER A 317 -10.34 10.48 -5.69
C SER A 317 -11.73 10.97 -5.33
N LEU A 318 -11.80 12.07 -4.59
CA LEU A 318 -13.02 12.76 -4.22
C LEU A 318 -12.96 14.19 -4.75
N LEU A 319 -14.04 14.67 -5.34
CA LEU A 319 -14.13 16.02 -5.86
C LEU A 319 -15.50 16.60 -5.62
N TRP A 320 -15.58 17.69 -4.87
CA TRP A 320 -16.81 18.42 -4.62
C TRP A 320 -17.06 19.49 -5.67
N SER A 321 -18.27 19.52 -6.23
CA SER A 321 -18.75 20.62 -7.05
C SER A 321 -19.72 21.50 -6.26
N SER A 322 -19.29 22.71 -5.98
CA SER A 322 -20.12 23.68 -5.27
C SER A 322 -21.30 24.16 -6.13
N SER A 323 -21.13 24.25 -7.44
CA SER A 323 -22.16 24.72 -8.35
C SER A 323 -23.22 23.68 -8.65
N LEU A 324 -22.91 22.39 -8.53
CA LEU A 324 -23.85 21.28 -8.71
C LEU A 324 -24.37 20.73 -7.37
N GLY A 325 -23.74 21.07 -6.26
CA GLY A 325 -24.06 20.53 -4.94
C GLY A 325 -23.87 19.01 -4.87
N LYS A 326 -22.89 18.47 -5.59
CA LYS A 326 -22.64 17.03 -5.69
C LYS A 326 -21.16 16.70 -5.46
N LEU A 327 -20.91 15.54 -4.87
CA LEU A 327 -19.59 14.95 -4.77
C LEU A 327 -19.42 13.90 -5.88
N PHE A 328 -18.31 13.99 -6.60
CA PHE A 328 -17.87 12.97 -7.54
C PHE A 328 -16.81 12.08 -6.87
N VAL A 329 -16.89 10.78 -7.14
CA VAL A 329 -16.01 9.75 -6.57
C VAL A 329 -15.51 8.87 -7.69
N THR A 330 -14.22 8.84 -7.95
CA THR A 330 -13.65 7.75 -8.74
C THR A 330 -13.45 6.52 -7.88
N SER A 331 -13.76 5.38 -8.41
CA SER A 331 -13.66 4.11 -7.67
C SER A 331 -13.37 2.96 -8.62
N ILE A 332 -12.80 1.91 -8.06
CA ILE A 332 -12.73 0.61 -8.70
C ILE A 332 -13.93 -0.17 -8.21
N GLY A 333 -14.81 -0.53 -9.10
CA GLY A 333 -15.96 -1.38 -8.77
C GLY A 333 -15.73 -2.77 -9.32
N PRO A 334 -15.65 -3.82 -8.48
CA PRO A 334 -15.87 -5.15 -8.98
C PRO A 334 -17.34 -5.26 -9.38
N ASN A 335 -17.58 -5.38 -10.67
CA ASN A 335 -18.86 -5.81 -11.17
C ASN A 335 -18.78 -7.34 -11.34
N ILE A 336 -19.47 -8.05 -10.48
CA ILE A 336 -19.51 -9.50 -10.54
C ILE A 336 -20.72 -9.88 -11.37
N GLY A 337 -20.50 -10.20 -12.63
CA GLY A 337 -21.51 -10.78 -13.49
C GLY A 337 -21.66 -12.28 -13.24
N PRO A 338 -22.89 -12.81 -13.24
CA PRO A 338 -23.09 -14.24 -13.07
C PRO A 338 -23.05 -14.93 -14.43
N ASN A 339 -21.90 -15.22 -14.94
CA ASN A 339 -21.80 -16.32 -15.89
C ASN A 339 -21.10 -17.49 -15.19
N PRO A 340 -21.84 -18.52 -14.75
CA PRO A 340 -21.27 -19.63 -14.01
C PRO A 340 -20.28 -20.48 -14.84
N GLN A 341 -20.14 -20.21 -16.12
CA GLN A 341 -19.26 -20.94 -17.03
C GLN A 341 -17.99 -20.17 -17.41
N ARG A 342 -17.91 -18.88 -17.10
CA ARG A 342 -16.74 -18.06 -17.31
C ARG A 342 -16.47 -17.25 -16.04
N MET A 343 -15.21 -17.18 -15.62
CA MET A 343 -14.78 -16.25 -14.57
C MET A 343 -14.81 -14.82 -15.14
N GLU A 344 -15.99 -14.26 -15.33
CA GLU A 344 -16.17 -12.88 -15.75
C GLU A 344 -16.25 -12.00 -14.50
N VAL A 345 -15.10 -11.68 -13.93
CA VAL A 345 -14.99 -10.55 -13.04
C VAL A 345 -14.80 -9.33 -13.95
N SER A 346 -15.85 -8.59 -14.22
CA SER A 346 -15.70 -7.31 -14.90
C SER A 346 -15.46 -6.22 -13.86
N MET A 347 -14.32 -5.55 -13.94
CA MET A 347 -14.04 -4.36 -13.16
C MET A 347 -14.62 -3.16 -13.88
N ASN A 348 -15.52 -2.43 -13.25
CA ASN A 348 -16.03 -1.17 -13.76
C ASN A 348 -15.34 -0.03 -13.05
N GLY A 349 -14.23 0.44 -13.60
CA GLY A 349 -13.78 1.80 -13.30
C GLY A 349 -14.88 2.79 -13.66
N GLY A 350 -15.07 3.82 -12.86
CA GLY A 350 -16.14 4.78 -13.14
C GLY A 350 -16.20 5.94 -12.16
N VAL A 351 -17.28 6.69 -12.27
CA VAL A 351 -17.56 7.86 -11.44
C VAL A 351 -18.88 7.70 -10.71
N GLY A 352 -18.83 7.69 -9.39
CA GLY A 352 -19.98 7.79 -8.50
C GLY A 352 -20.43 9.23 -8.33
N VAL A 353 -21.74 9.46 -8.30
CA VAL A 353 -22.39 10.73 -7.96
C VAL A 353 -23.02 10.58 -6.59
N VAL A 354 -22.63 11.44 -5.66
CA VAL A 354 -23.08 11.41 -4.26
C VAL A 354 -23.78 12.71 -3.91
N ASP A 355 -24.99 12.58 -3.40
CA ASP A 355 -25.71 13.67 -2.75
C ASP A 355 -25.44 13.62 -1.24
N LEU A 356 -24.62 14.57 -0.76
CA LEU A 356 -24.27 14.64 0.65
C LEU A 356 -25.45 15.07 1.53
N ALA A 357 -26.34 15.92 1.01
CA ALA A 357 -27.52 16.37 1.75
C ALA A 357 -28.55 15.25 1.91
N ALA A 358 -28.79 14.49 0.85
CA ALA A 358 -29.65 13.29 0.88
C ALA A 358 -28.93 12.06 1.44
N ARG A 359 -27.62 12.15 1.70
CA ARG A 359 -26.76 11.09 2.25
C ARG A 359 -26.84 9.78 1.45
N ARG A 360 -26.68 9.87 0.15
CA ARG A 360 -26.77 8.67 -0.72
C ARG A 360 -25.91 8.79 -1.97
N PHE A 361 -25.44 7.65 -2.46
CA PHE A 361 -25.02 7.50 -3.83
C PHE A 361 -26.26 7.54 -4.73
N GLU A 362 -26.29 8.50 -5.64
CA GLU A 362 -27.40 8.62 -6.59
C GLU A 362 -27.24 7.64 -7.73
N ARG A 363 -26.02 7.49 -8.24
CA ARG A 363 -25.66 6.58 -9.34
C ARG A 363 -24.16 6.39 -9.44
N HIS A 364 -23.78 5.39 -10.24
CA HIS A 364 -22.40 5.15 -10.69
C HIS A 364 -22.38 5.05 -12.21
N LEU A 365 -21.61 5.92 -12.88
CA LEU A 365 -21.32 5.81 -14.32
C LEU A 365 -20.12 4.89 -14.49
N GLY A 366 -20.36 3.66 -14.98
CA GLY A 366 -19.32 2.68 -15.27
C GLY A 366 -18.79 2.83 -16.70
N PHE A 367 -17.50 2.62 -16.88
CA PHE A 367 -16.85 2.69 -18.20
C PHE A 367 -16.65 1.31 -18.84
N GLY A 368 -17.09 0.25 -18.19
CA GLY A 368 -17.04 -1.14 -18.69
C GLY A 368 -15.69 -1.82 -18.54
N ALA A 369 -14.63 -1.07 -18.40
CA ALA A 369 -13.26 -1.49 -18.16
C ALA A 369 -12.49 -0.30 -17.62
N GLY A 370 -11.34 -0.56 -17.00
CA GLY A 370 -10.43 0.49 -16.57
C GLY A 370 -10.34 0.66 -15.06
N VAL A 371 -9.34 1.40 -14.66
CA VAL A 371 -9.07 1.82 -13.29
C VAL A 371 -9.04 3.33 -13.28
N THR A 372 -10.11 3.94 -12.74
CA THR A 372 -10.24 5.40 -12.68
C THR A 372 -9.54 5.95 -11.46
N GLU A 373 -8.78 7.03 -11.67
CA GLU A 373 -7.91 7.64 -10.67
C GLU A 373 -8.27 9.11 -10.43
N GLY A 374 -7.35 10.01 -10.72
CA GLY A 374 -7.52 11.43 -10.47
C GLY A 374 -8.64 12.07 -11.28
N MET A 375 -9.23 13.11 -10.72
CA MET A 375 -10.24 13.96 -11.36
C MET A 375 -9.84 15.42 -11.35
N ALA A 376 -10.34 16.18 -12.32
CA ALA A 376 -10.32 17.63 -12.31
C ALA A 376 -11.68 18.16 -12.83
N LEU A 377 -12.19 19.21 -12.22
CA LEU A 377 -13.48 19.82 -12.59
C LEU A 377 -13.29 21.28 -13.02
N ASP A 378 -13.75 21.59 -14.18
CA ASP A 378 -13.98 22.96 -14.61
C ASP A 378 -15.40 23.38 -14.20
N GLU A 379 -15.51 24.06 -13.08
CA GLU A 379 -16.79 24.54 -12.55
C GLU A 379 -17.53 25.49 -13.53
N GLY A 380 -16.78 26.25 -14.34
CA GLY A 380 -17.35 27.18 -15.28
C GLY A 380 -18.08 26.49 -16.42
N SER A 381 -17.47 25.49 -17.03
CA SER A 381 -18.04 24.73 -18.17
C SER A 381 -18.78 23.48 -17.73
N LYS A 382 -18.79 23.12 -16.44
CA LYS A 382 -19.32 21.85 -15.88
C LYS A 382 -18.71 20.63 -16.53
N ARG A 383 -17.41 20.68 -16.81
CA ARG A 383 -16.67 19.54 -17.36
C ARG A 383 -15.87 18.85 -16.28
N LEU A 384 -16.14 17.55 -16.11
CA LEU A 384 -15.41 16.66 -15.24
C LEU A 384 -14.44 15.83 -16.08
N TYR A 385 -13.16 15.94 -15.81
CA TYR A 385 -12.10 15.14 -16.43
C TYR A 385 -11.73 14.00 -15.50
N VAL A 386 -11.50 12.81 -16.06
CA VAL A 386 -11.22 11.58 -15.33
C VAL A 386 -10.05 10.86 -15.97
N ALA A 387 -9.04 10.54 -15.18
CA ALA A 387 -7.90 9.71 -15.59
C ALA A 387 -8.24 8.22 -15.49
N ASP A 388 -7.87 7.46 -16.50
CA ASP A 388 -8.03 6.01 -16.56
C ASP A 388 -6.66 5.36 -16.77
N VAL A 389 -6.04 4.91 -15.71
CA VAL A 389 -4.66 4.38 -15.72
C VAL A 389 -4.56 3.05 -16.46
N ALA A 390 -5.59 2.22 -16.36
CA ALA A 390 -5.57 0.90 -17.00
C ALA A 390 -5.73 0.98 -18.52
N LEU A 391 -6.49 1.96 -19.03
CA LEU A 391 -6.72 2.15 -20.45
C LEU A 391 -5.80 3.20 -21.07
N GLY A 392 -4.96 3.87 -20.30
CA GLY A 392 -4.02 4.88 -20.81
C GLY A 392 -4.70 6.13 -21.42
N LEU A 393 -5.87 6.53 -20.92
CA LEU A 393 -6.63 7.63 -21.50
C LEU A 393 -7.23 8.57 -20.45
N VAL A 394 -7.64 9.73 -20.91
CA VAL A 394 -8.44 10.69 -20.15
C VAL A 394 -9.80 10.83 -20.79
N ARG A 395 -10.84 10.95 -19.98
CA ARG A 395 -12.23 11.20 -20.39
C ARG A 395 -12.66 12.59 -19.95
N ALA A 396 -13.49 13.24 -20.76
CA ALA A 396 -14.24 14.39 -20.33
C ALA A 396 -15.73 14.06 -20.28
N LEU A 397 -16.36 14.42 -19.20
CA LEU A 397 -17.77 14.21 -18.93
C LEU A 397 -18.47 15.56 -18.76
N ASP A 398 -19.70 15.66 -19.27
CA ASP A 398 -20.63 16.72 -18.88
C ASP A 398 -21.16 16.41 -17.46
N ALA A 399 -20.64 17.13 -16.48
CA ALA A 399 -21.01 16.93 -15.08
C ALA A 399 -22.49 17.28 -14.81
N ALA A 400 -23.06 18.23 -15.53
CA ALA A 400 -24.48 18.57 -15.40
C ALA A 400 -25.38 17.46 -15.96
N ALA A 401 -25.02 16.89 -17.10
CA ALA A 401 -25.71 15.73 -17.66
C ALA A 401 -25.56 14.51 -16.70
N LEU A 402 -24.37 14.29 -16.14
CA LEU A 402 -24.09 13.19 -15.23
C LEU A 402 -24.99 13.21 -13.98
N VAL A 403 -25.31 14.38 -13.45
CA VAL A 403 -26.18 14.54 -12.27
C VAL A 403 -27.67 14.61 -12.61
N SER A 404 -28.04 14.86 -13.86
CA SER A 404 -29.45 15.09 -14.25
C SER A 404 -30.33 13.85 -14.22
N GLY A 405 -29.76 12.64 -14.26
CA GLY A 405 -30.48 11.36 -14.27
C GLY A 405 -29.70 10.29 -15.06
N ASP A 406 -30.27 9.08 -15.10
CA ASP A 406 -29.60 7.94 -15.74
C ASP A 406 -29.42 8.13 -17.26
N ASP A 407 -30.41 8.71 -17.93
CA ASP A 407 -30.32 8.99 -19.37
C ASP A 407 -29.30 10.10 -19.69
N GLY A 408 -29.19 11.10 -18.82
CA GLY A 408 -28.16 12.12 -18.91
C GLY A 408 -26.77 11.50 -18.66
N ALA A 409 -26.64 10.69 -17.64
CA ALA A 409 -25.39 10.03 -17.32
C ALA A 409 -24.87 9.12 -18.46
N ARG A 410 -25.78 8.38 -19.16
CA ARG A 410 -25.40 7.58 -20.34
C ARG A 410 -24.80 8.41 -21.48
N LYS A 411 -25.15 9.68 -21.59
CA LYS A 411 -24.71 10.60 -22.61
C LYS A 411 -23.66 11.59 -22.12
N ALA A 412 -23.22 11.46 -20.89
CA ALA A 412 -22.33 12.43 -20.26
C ALA A 412 -20.91 12.43 -20.86
N GLU A 413 -20.43 11.33 -21.45
CA GLU A 413 -19.09 11.30 -22.06
C GLU A 413 -19.04 12.20 -23.29
N LEU A 414 -18.25 13.27 -23.25
CA LEU A 414 -18.04 14.24 -24.29
C LEU A 414 -16.96 13.83 -25.28
N TRP A 415 -15.84 13.32 -24.71
CA TRP A 415 -14.72 12.79 -25.47
C TRP A 415 -13.84 11.91 -24.58
N ARG A 416 -13.01 11.10 -25.25
CA ARG A 416 -11.89 10.36 -24.65
C ARG A 416 -10.64 10.60 -25.47
N LEU A 417 -9.52 10.78 -24.80
CA LEU A 417 -8.23 11.06 -25.42
C LEU A 417 -7.18 10.07 -24.88
N PRO A 418 -6.60 9.19 -25.73
CA PRO A 418 -5.44 8.42 -25.37
C PRO A 418 -4.26 9.34 -25.07
N VAL A 419 -3.57 9.10 -23.95
CA VAL A 419 -2.34 9.80 -23.61
C VAL A 419 -1.18 8.94 -24.11
N LEU A 420 -0.70 9.24 -25.31
CA LEU A 420 0.38 8.47 -25.93
C LEU A 420 1.72 8.84 -25.29
N PRO A 421 2.62 7.86 -25.04
CA PRO A 421 3.96 8.17 -24.60
C PRO A 421 4.71 8.96 -25.68
N PRO A 422 5.75 9.76 -25.31
CA PRO A 422 6.60 10.43 -26.29
C PRO A 422 7.16 9.43 -27.31
N PRO A 423 7.29 9.78 -28.60
CA PRO A 423 7.78 8.85 -29.64
C PRO A 423 9.20 8.32 -29.40
N ASP A 424 10.01 9.08 -28.70
CA ASP A 424 11.37 8.75 -28.30
C ASP A 424 11.46 8.07 -26.91
N PHE A 425 10.31 7.83 -26.26
CA PHE A 425 10.28 7.15 -24.98
C PHE A 425 10.83 5.73 -25.11
N PRO A 426 11.78 5.32 -24.25
CA PRO A 426 12.52 4.07 -24.43
C PRO A 426 11.65 2.80 -24.51
N LEU A 427 10.45 2.85 -23.90
CA LEU A 427 9.51 1.73 -23.87
C LEU A 427 8.43 1.79 -24.96
N ALA A 428 8.34 2.89 -25.70
CA ALA A 428 7.25 3.11 -26.66
C ALA A 428 7.16 2.03 -27.76
N ARG A 429 8.29 1.51 -28.21
CA ARG A 429 8.33 0.45 -29.24
C ARG A 429 7.88 -0.90 -28.72
N GLU A 430 8.28 -1.24 -27.51
CA GLU A 430 7.97 -2.55 -26.92
C GLU A 430 6.55 -2.63 -26.46
N ALA A 431 6.11 -1.54 -26.02
CA ALA A 431 4.77 -1.34 -25.65
C ALA A 431 3.80 -1.50 -26.85
N ALA A 432 4.19 -1.10 -28.06
CA ALA A 432 3.43 -1.38 -29.29
C ALA A 432 3.35 -2.88 -29.62
N ASP A 433 4.28 -3.69 -29.14
CA ASP A 433 4.31 -5.15 -29.33
C ASP A 433 3.38 -5.92 -28.39
N TYR A 434 2.90 -5.28 -27.33
CA TYR A 434 1.87 -5.86 -26.45
C TYR A 434 0.48 -5.90 -27.13
N GLY A 435 0.41 -6.24 -28.40
CA GLY A 435 -0.78 -6.30 -29.21
C GLY A 435 -2.00 -6.87 -28.52
N VAL A 436 -2.73 -6.03 -27.81
CA VAL A 436 -3.92 -6.41 -27.09
C VAL A 436 -5.12 -6.29 -28.00
N ASN A 437 -5.53 -7.41 -28.54
CA ASN A 437 -6.87 -7.69 -29.07
C ASN A 437 -7.47 -6.65 -30.04
N GLY A 438 -6.67 -6.11 -30.96
CA GLY A 438 -7.16 -5.16 -31.96
C GLY A 438 -7.48 -3.76 -31.43
N ARG A 439 -7.19 -3.48 -30.15
CA ARG A 439 -7.02 -2.11 -29.68
C ARG A 439 -5.61 -1.68 -30.05
N ALA A 440 -5.47 -0.50 -30.63
CA ALA A 440 -4.16 0.03 -30.95
C ALA A 440 -3.30 0.01 -29.70
N GLY A 441 -2.13 -0.62 -29.76
CA GLY A 441 -1.22 -0.82 -28.63
C GLY A 441 -0.83 0.45 -27.86
N ALA A 442 -1.05 1.61 -28.46
CA ALA A 442 -0.90 2.92 -27.87
C ALA A 442 -1.78 3.18 -26.62
N GLU A 443 -2.93 2.55 -26.49
CA GLU A 443 -3.83 2.75 -25.33
C GLU A 443 -3.30 2.13 -24.03
N LEU A 444 -2.24 1.33 -24.08
CA LEU A 444 -1.76 0.54 -22.94
C LEU A 444 -0.46 1.04 -22.32
N HIS A 445 0.10 2.16 -22.80
CA HIS A 445 1.48 2.53 -22.47
C HIS A 445 1.59 3.73 -21.58
N SER A 446 0.50 4.45 -21.43
CA SER A 446 0.37 5.56 -20.53
C SER A 446 -0.37 5.14 -19.29
N GLY A 447 0.02 5.73 -18.16
CA GLY A 447 -0.67 5.57 -16.90
C GLY A 447 -1.16 6.91 -16.37
N PRO A 448 -2.19 7.55 -17.00
CA PRO A 448 -2.76 8.79 -16.49
C PRO A 448 -3.21 8.62 -15.05
N ARG A 449 -2.57 9.35 -14.12
CA ARG A 449 -2.78 9.14 -12.68
C ARG A 449 -3.45 10.32 -12.00
N ALA A 450 -2.97 11.53 -12.25
CA ALA A 450 -3.48 12.75 -11.64
C ALA A 450 -3.69 13.84 -12.68
N LEU A 451 -4.65 14.71 -12.43
CA LEU A 451 -5.09 15.76 -13.34
C LEU A 451 -5.06 17.12 -12.66
N ALA A 452 -4.68 18.15 -13.42
CA ALA A 452 -4.82 19.54 -13.01
C ALA A 452 -5.26 20.39 -14.18
N LEU A 453 -5.97 21.50 -13.92
CA LEU A 453 -6.42 22.44 -14.94
C LEU A 453 -5.60 23.72 -14.89
N SER A 454 -5.38 24.36 -16.07
CA SER A 454 -4.91 25.73 -16.11
C SER A 454 -5.91 26.69 -15.45
N ALA A 455 -5.47 27.88 -15.08
CA ALA A 455 -6.37 28.87 -14.45
C ALA A 455 -7.58 29.23 -15.31
N SER A 456 -7.42 29.22 -16.64
CA SER A 456 -8.50 29.46 -17.59
C SER A 456 -9.41 28.24 -17.81
N GLY A 457 -8.99 27.03 -17.42
CA GLY A 457 -9.64 25.76 -17.74
C GLY A 457 -9.49 25.34 -19.22
N ALA A 458 -8.72 26.07 -20.04
CA ALA A 458 -8.52 25.73 -21.45
C ALA A 458 -7.55 24.56 -21.65
N GLN A 459 -6.58 24.41 -20.75
CA GLN A 459 -5.60 23.34 -20.78
C GLN A 459 -5.86 22.35 -19.63
N LEU A 460 -5.66 21.07 -19.94
CA LEU A 460 -5.64 20.00 -18.95
C LEU A 460 -4.22 19.42 -18.88
N TYR A 461 -3.71 19.33 -17.68
CA TYR A 461 -2.42 18.71 -17.37
C TYR A 461 -2.65 17.30 -16.84
N VAL A 462 -1.97 16.33 -17.43
CA VAL A 462 -2.13 14.92 -17.13
C VAL A 462 -0.79 14.34 -16.68
N LEU A 463 -0.69 13.94 -15.45
CA LEU A 463 0.47 13.20 -14.93
C LEU A 463 0.40 11.76 -15.42
N ASP A 464 1.40 11.35 -16.18
CA ASP A 464 1.59 9.97 -16.61
C ASP A 464 2.60 9.25 -15.70
N ARG A 465 2.10 8.26 -14.97
CA ARG A 465 2.87 7.49 -14.01
C ARG A 465 3.96 6.65 -14.67
N PHE A 466 3.69 6.03 -15.82
CA PHE A 466 4.60 5.07 -16.45
C PHE A 466 5.76 5.76 -17.14
N THR A 467 5.52 6.91 -17.71
CA THR A 467 6.54 7.69 -18.43
C THR A 467 7.21 8.75 -17.56
N ALA A 468 6.67 9.02 -16.36
CA ALA A 468 7.07 10.13 -15.51
C ALA A 468 7.04 11.47 -16.28
N THR A 469 5.97 11.74 -17.00
CA THR A 469 5.75 12.97 -17.78
C THR A 469 4.50 13.69 -17.34
N VAL A 470 4.42 14.97 -17.64
CA VAL A 470 3.16 15.72 -17.63
C VAL A 470 2.78 16.03 -19.07
N ALA A 471 1.66 15.45 -19.51
CA ALA A 471 1.07 15.74 -20.81
C ALA A 471 0.22 17.02 -20.74
N VAL A 472 0.37 17.89 -21.73
CA VAL A 472 -0.42 19.11 -21.89
C VAL A 472 -1.47 18.88 -22.98
N VAL A 473 -2.73 18.92 -22.58
CA VAL A 473 -3.88 18.79 -23.49
C VAL A 473 -4.49 20.17 -23.70
N GLU A 474 -4.37 20.65 -24.94
CA GLU A 474 -4.96 21.89 -25.36
C GLU A 474 -6.45 21.73 -25.75
N ASP A 475 -7.15 22.83 -25.75
CA ASP A 475 -8.56 22.89 -26.14
C ASP A 475 -9.43 21.90 -25.34
N ALA A 476 -9.11 21.68 -24.05
CA ALA A 476 -9.78 20.71 -23.19
C ALA A 476 -11.31 20.91 -23.13
N ARG A 477 -11.78 22.15 -23.34
CA ARG A 477 -13.21 22.50 -23.40
C ARG A 477 -13.86 22.24 -24.78
N SER A 478 -13.09 21.93 -25.82
CA SER A 478 -13.63 21.62 -27.12
C SER A 478 -14.15 20.19 -27.21
N SER A 479 -14.78 19.84 -28.31
CA SER A 479 -15.10 18.44 -28.63
C SER A 479 -13.93 17.70 -29.28
N GLN A 480 -12.83 18.38 -29.57
CA GLN A 480 -11.63 17.85 -30.20
C GLN A 480 -10.38 18.37 -29.46
N PRO A 481 -10.14 17.87 -28.25
CA PRO A 481 -8.92 18.19 -27.50
C PRO A 481 -7.70 17.66 -28.23
N ARG A 482 -6.55 18.31 -28.03
CA ARG A 482 -5.29 17.88 -28.63
C ARG A 482 -4.22 17.64 -27.57
N LEU A 483 -3.52 16.52 -27.66
CA LEU A 483 -2.27 16.32 -26.94
C LEU A 483 -1.21 17.20 -27.63
N GLU A 484 -0.82 18.29 -26.98
CA GLU A 484 0.12 19.26 -27.54
C GLU A 484 1.57 18.84 -27.32
N ARG A 485 1.93 18.51 -26.10
CA ARG A 485 3.27 18.11 -25.72
C ARG A 485 3.27 17.28 -24.44
N GLN A 486 4.39 16.61 -24.22
CA GLN A 486 4.68 15.91 -22.96
C GLN A 486 6.00 16.43 -22.40
N ILE A 487 6.02 16.72 -21.10
CA ILE A 487 7.16 17.30 -20.40
C ILE A 487 7.73 16.23 -19.47
N PRO A 488 8.92 15.72 -19.72
CA PRO A 488 9.54 14.73 -18.83
C PRO A 488 9.84 15.37 -17.47
N LEU A 489 9.47 14.68 -16.40
CA LEU A 489 9.82 15.06 -15.04
C LEU A 489 11.19 14.54 -14.65
N GLU A 490 11.67 13.48 -15.31
CA GLU A 490 12.93 12.80 -15.01
C GLU A 490 13.72 12.49 -16.25
N THR A 491 15.05 12.45 -16.11
CA THR A 491 15.97 11.98 -17.15
C THR A 491 16.09 10.45 -17.17
N SER A 492 15.71 9.77 -16.08
CA SER A 492 15.72 8.32 -15.94
C SER A 492 14.53 7.88 -15.09
N ILE A 493 13.79 6.91 -15.60
CA ILE A 493 12.59 6.38 -14.94
C ILE A 493 12.87 5.08 -14.16
N GLY A 494 14.14 4.69 -14.05
CA GLY A 494 14.57 3.49 -13.32
C GLY A 494 14.80 2.25 -14.19
N PRO A 495 15.01 1.09 -13.57
CA PRO A 495 15.32 -0.15 -14.27
C PRO A 495 14.19 -0.55 -15.22
N ARG A 496 14.53 -0.69 -16.50
CA ARG A 496 13.60 -0.93 -17.62
C ARG A 496 12.68 -2.14 -17.40
N GLU A 497 13.24 -3.28 -17.06
CA GLU A 497 12.44 -4.52 -16.86
C GLU A 497 11.43 -4.39 -15.70
N ARG A 498 11.79 -3.65 -14.64
CA ARG A 498 10.88 -3.34 -13.55
C ARG A 498 9.77 -2.39 -14.01
N ARG A 499 10.09 -1.41 -14.87
CA ARG A 499 9.09 -0.47 -15.44
C ARG A 499 8.09 -1.20 -16.33
N LEU A 500 8.56 -2.10 -17.20
CA LEU A 500 7.67 -2.94 -18.00
C LEU A 500 6.77 -3.79 -17.11
N GLY A 501 7.30 -4.36 -16.05
CA GLY A 501 6.50 -5.08 -15.06
C GLY A 501 5.46 -4.21 -14.38
N GLN A 502 5.75 -2.93 -14.11
CA GLN A 502 4.77 -1.97 -13.59
C GLN A 502 3.64 -1.73 -14.61
N VAL A 503 3.97 -1.51 -15.87
CA VAL A 503 2.95 -1.37 -16.93
C VAL A 503 2.05 -2.60 -16.95
N LEU A 504 2.62 -3.81 -16.97
CA LEU A 504 1.87 -5.06 -16.93
C LEU A 504 0.99 -5.22 -15.67
N TYR A 505 1.39 -4.61 -14.57
CA TYR A 505 0.63 -4.68 -13.32
C TYR A 505 -0.57 -3.73 -13.31
N TYR A 506 -0.44 -2.53 -13.86
CA TYR A 506 -1.46 -1.47 -13.79
C TYR A 506 -2.32 -1.37 -15.06
N ALA A 507 -1.82 -1.77 -16.23
CA ALA A 507 -2.57 -1.71 -17.47
C ALA A 507 -3.60 -2.85 -17.60
N ASP A 508 -4.67 -2.58 -18.35
CA ASP A 508 -5.62 -3.62 -18.76
C ASP A 508 -4.95 -4.57 -19.76
N MET A 509 -4.67 -5.77 -19.31
CA MET A 509 -3.96 -6.79 -20.07
C MET A 509 -4.87 -7.59 -21.00
N GLY A 510 -6.11 -7.20 -21.19
CA GLY A 510 -6.96 -7.98 -22.05
C GLY A 510 -8.45 -7.66 -22.01
N ARG A 511 -9.28 -8.60 -22.46
CA ARG A 511 -10.73 -8.44 -22.64
C ARG A 511 -11.53 -8.32 -21.34
N SER A 512 -10.90 -8.54 -20.20
CA SER A 512 -11.59 -8.57 -18.91
C SER A 512 -11.81 -7.18 -18.30
N GLY A 513 -11.09 -6.16 -18.79
CA GLY A 513 -11.09 -4.83 -18.17
C GLY A 513 -10.37 -4.80 -16.82
N MET A 514 -9.56 -5.82 -16.50
CA MET A 514 -8.86 -5.96 -15.23
C MET A 514 -7.36 -5.71 -15.37
N SER A 515 -6.78 -5.12 -14.35
CA SER A 515 -5.35 -5.11 -14.09
C SER A 515 -5.05 -5.81 -12.75
N CYS A 516 -3.79 -6.07 -12.44
CA CYS A 516 -3.44 -6.60 -11.12
C CYS A 516 -3.79 -5.59 -10.02
N ASP A 517 -3.61 -4.29 -10.29
CA ASP A 517 -3.98 -3.19 -9.41
C ASP A 517 -5.48 -3.14 -9.10
N SER A 518 -6.34 -3.64 -9.99
CA SER A 518 -7.79 -3.72 -9.73
C SER A 518 -8.14 -4.57 -8.52
N CYS A 519 -7.28 -5.55 -8.19
CA CYS A 519 -7.48 -6.48 -7.08
C CYS A 519 -6.45 -6.32 -5.97
N HIS A 520 -5.26 -5.82 -6.30
CA HIS A 520 -4.13 -5.64 -5.40
C HIS A 520 -3.63 -4.20 -5.46
N LEU A 521 -4.48 -3.31 -4.98
CA LEU A 521 -4.34 -1.86 -5.07
C LEU A 521 -2.99 -1.35 -4.56
N GLU A 522 -2.18 -0.74 -5.43
CA GLU A 522 -0.81 -0.30 -5.10
C GLU A 522 0.05 -1.44 -4.49
N GLY A 523 -0.17 -2.68 -4.94
CA GLY A 523 0.51 -3.86 -4.42
C GLY A 523 0.03 -4.32 -3.04
N HIS A 524 -1.07 -3.79 -2.56
CA HIS A 524 -1.63 -4.12 -1.25
C HIS A 524 -2.99 -4.80 -1.37
N ASP A 525 -3.64 -5.07 -0.25
CA ASP A 525 -5.06 -5.42 -0.24
C ASP A 525 -5.87 -4.15 0.08
N GLU A 526 -7.04 -4.02 -0.48
CA GLU A 526 -7.93 -2.88 -0.29
C GLU A 526 -9.30 -3.28 0.24
N GLY A 527 -9.37 -4.38 0.93
CA GLY A 527 -10.62 -4.86 1.50
C GLY A 527 -11.68 -5.25 0.47
N ILE A 528 -11.33 -5.33 -0.82
CA ILE A 528 -12.27 -5.78 -1.83
C ILE A 528 -12.55 -7.28 -1.63
N LEU A 529 -13.83 -7.61 -1.48
CA LEU A 529 -14.30 -8.98 -1.41
C LEU A 529 -14.79 -9.40 -2.80
N PHE A 530 -14.18 -10.43 -3.36
CA PHE A 530 -14.53 -10.97 -4.67
C PHE A 530 -15.48 -12.13 -4.55
N GLU A 531 -16.47 -12.15 -5.41
CA GLU A 531 -17.30 -13.32 -5.62
C GLU A 531 -16.75 -14.12 -6.82
N LYS A 532 -16.37 -15.38 -6.61
CA LYS A 532 -16.03 -16.31 -7.69
C LYS A 532 -17.21 -17.19 -8.00
N THR A 533 -17.52 -17.33 -9.28
CA THR A 533 -18.80 -17.86 -9.78
C THR A 533 -18.95 -19.38 -9.77
N HIS A 534 -17.94 -20.16 -9.39
CA HIS A 534 -18.16 -21.60 -9.30
C HIS A 534 -17.19 -22.31 -8.34
N PRO A 535 -17.68 -22.84 -7.22
CA PRO A 535 -18.89 -22.45 -6.53
C PRO A 535 -18.83 -21.01 -6.04
N LEU A 536 -19.97 -20.39 -5.86
CA LEU A 536 -20.11 -18.99 -5.46
C LEU A 536 -19.35 -18.72 -4.14
N ARG A 537 -18.31 -17.90 -4.17
CA ARG A 537 -17.44 -17.67 -3.02
C ARG A 537 -16.99 -16.23 -2.96
N ILE A 538 -16.95 -15.73 -1.75
CA ILE A 538 -16.43 -14.40 -1.45
C ILE A 538 -15.02 -14.57 -0.86
N TYR A 539 -14.05 -13.91 -1.48
CA TYR A 539 -12.66 -13.89 -1.04
C TYR A 539 -12.16 -12.46 -0.94
N ARG A 540 -11.24 -12.24 -0.01
CA ARG A 540 -10.42 -11.04 -0.06
C ARG A 540 -9.23 -11.23 -1.00
N SER A 541 -8.71 -10.14 -1.57
CA SER A 541 -7.39 -10.12 -2.21
C SER A 541 -6.30 -10.05 -1.14
N PRO A 542 -5.30 -10.93 -1.18
CA PRO A 542 -4.14 -10.82 -0.30
C PRO A 542 -3.21 -9.69 -0.77
N THR A 543 -2.43 -9.12 0.16
CA THR A 543 -1.36 -8.18 -0.17
C THR A 543 -0.28 -8.84 -1.04
N VAL A 544 0.33 -8.06 -1.94
CA VAL A 544 1.52 -8.46 -2.72
C VAL A 544 2.81 -8.04 -2.01
N ARG A 545 2.71 -7.14 -1.02
CA ARG A 545 3.87 -6.66 -0.25
C ARG A 545 4.60 -7.81 0.43
N GLY A 546 5.91 -7.89 0.23
CA GLY A 546 6.77 -8.88 0.87
C GLY A 546 6.56 -10.34 0.41
N THR A 547 5.68 -10.60 -0.54
CA THR A 547 5.29 -11.97 -0.92
C THR A 547 6.42 -12.77 -1.56
N ARG A 548 7.44 -12.14 -2.14
CA ARG A 548 8.59 -12.84 -2.75
C ARG A 548 9.16 -13.95 -1.86
N GLU A 549 9.21 -13.71 -0.55
CA GLU A 549 9.90 -14.55 0.41
C GLU A 549 8.99 -15.58 1.10
N THR A 550 7.71 -15.64 0.70
CA THR A 550 6.69 -16.43 1.40
C THR A 550 5.89 -17.36 0.47
N PRO A 551 6.56 -18.18 -0.40
CA PRO A 551 5.84 -19.23 -1.10
C PRO A 551 5.30 -20.28 -0.12
N PRO A 552 4.31 -21.10 -0.50
CA PRO A 552 3.56 -21.10 -1.76
C PRO A 552 2.45 -20.05 -1.81
N TYR A 553 1.94 -19.79 -3.01
CA TYR A 553 0.97 -18.70 -3.25
C TYR A 553 -0.43 -19.21 -3.54
N PHE A 554 -1.39 -18.28 -3.58
CA PHE A 554 -2.84 -18.46 -3.54
C PHE A 554 -3.31 -19.05 -2.21
N THR A 555 -4.60 -18.86 -1.92
CA THR A 555 -5.24 -19.43 -0.72
C THR A 555 -5.01 -20.93 -0.57
N PRO A 556 -5.09 -21.74 -1.67
CA PRO A 556 -4.82 -23.17 -1.58
C PRO A 556 -3.32 -23.52 -1.69
N ALA A 557 -2.39 -22.59 -1.49
CA ALA A 557 -0.95 -22.87 -1.57
C ALA A 557 -0.56 -23.64 -2.86
N SER A 558 -1.17 -23.27 -4.00
CA SER A 558 -1.14 -24.09 -5.22
C SER A 558 0.03 -23.80 -6.15
N THR A 559 0.72 -22.66 -5.98
CA THR A 559 1.90 -22.30 -6.79
C THR A 559 3.13 -22.12 -5.92
N GLY A 560 4.28 -22.63 -6.39
CA GLY A 560 5.52 -22.65 -5.61
C GLY A 560 6.43 -21.44 -5.86
N SER A 561 6.11 -20.57 -6.81
CA SER A 561 6.90 -19.37 -7.11
C SER A 561 6.05 -18.24 -7.66
N LEU A 562 6.52 -16.98 -7.52
CA LEU A 562 5.85 -15.83 -8.15
C LEU A 562 5.80 -15.94 -9.68
N ALA A 563 6.82 -16.53 -10.32
CA ALA A 563 6.81 -16.75 -11.76
C ALA A 563 5.70 -17.74 -12.17
N GLU A 564 5.51 -18.83 -11.42
CA GLU A 564 4.41 -19.75 -11.63
C GLU A 564 3.05 -19.06 -11.39
N THR A 565 2.96 -18.24 -10.33
CA THR A 565 1.77 -17.44 -10.04
C THR A 565 1.46 -16.47 -11.19
N SER A 566 2.46 -15.75 -11.70
CA SER A 566 2.31 -14.83 -12.84
C SER A 566 1.85 -15.56 -14.11
N ARG A 567 2.35 -16.77 -14.38
CA ARG A 567 1.85 -17.60 -15.51
C ARG A 567 0.40 -18.00 -15.32
N VAL A 568 0.03 -18.45 -14.12
CA VAL A 568 -1.35 -18.86 -13.82
C VAL A 568 -2.31 -17.69 -13.93
N VAL A 569 -1.93 -16.52 -13.42
CA VAL A 569 -2.74 -15.29 -13.52
C VAL A 569 -2.78 -14.78 -14.96
N GLY A 570 -1.65 -14.83 -15.66
CA GLY A 570 -1.51 -14.41 -17.07
C GLY A 570 -2.07 -15.40 -18.10
N ASP A 571 -2.70 -16.50 -17.68
CA ASP A 571 -3.32 -17.45 -18.61
C ASP A 571 -4.69 -16.94 -19.07
N ARG A 572 -4.88 -16.90 -20.39
CA ARG A 572 -6.13 -16.47 -21.05
C ARG A 572 -7.38 -17.23 -20.60
N ASN A 573 -7.20 -18.46 -20.11
CA ASN A 573 -8.31 -19.28 -19.66
C ASN A 573 -8.69 -19.01 -18.21
N ARG A 574 -7.95 -18.14 -17.52
CA ARG A 574 -8.19 -17.84 -16.10
C ARG A 574 -8.55 -16.40 -15.84
N TYR A 575 -7.62 -15.46 -16.09
CA TYR A 575 -7.81 -14.06 -15.71
C TYR A 575 -7.49 -13.07 -16.84
N MET A 576 -6.58 -13.42 -17.75
CA MET A 576 -6.03 -12.49 -18.74
C MET A 576 -6.12 -13.03 -20.15
N ASN A 577 -6.31 -12.15 -21.13
CA ASN A 577 -6.30 -12.48 -22.53
C ASN A 577 -5.69 -11.31 -23.34
N PRO A 578 -4.53 -11.46 -23.98
CA PRO A 578 -3.86 -12.72 -24.31
C PRO A 578 -3.04 -13.32 -23.15
N THR A 579 -2.62 -14.58 -23.32
CA THR A 579 -1.66 -15.21 -22.41
C THR A 579 -0.34 -14.47 -22.43
N LEU A 580 0.23 -14.17 -21.26
CA LEU A 580 1.52 -13.51 -21.15
C LEU A 580 2.64 -14.35 -21.75
N THR A 581 3.54 -13.71 -22.47
CA THR A 581 4.81 -14.30 -22.93
C THR A 581 5.74 -14.56 -21.73
N GLU A 582 6.75 -15.42 -21.92
CA GLU A 582 7.75 -15.66 -20.85
C GLU A 582 8.55 -14.42 -20.48
N SER A 583 8.71 -13.45 -21.39
CA SER A 583 9.33 -12.17 -21.07
C SER A 583 8.44 -11.34 -20.15
N GLU A 584 7.16 -11.23 -20.47
CA GLU A 584 6.16 -10.52 -19.68
C GLU A 584 5.98 -11.16 -18.30
N VAL A 585 5.96 -12.50 -18.22
CA VAL A 585 5.96 -13.21 -16.94
C VAL A 585 7.16 -12.82 -16.09
N ARG A 586 8.38 -12.76 -16.67
CA ARG A 586 9.57 -12.32 -15.93
C ARG A 586 9.45 -10.87 -15.45
N GLN A 587 8.96 -9.97 -16.30
CA GLN A 587 8.79 -8.55 -15.99
C GLN A 587 7.76 -8.33 -14.87
N LEU A 588 6.58 -8.94 -15.02
CA LEU A 588 5.53 -8.88 -13.99
C LEU A 588 6.01 -9.50 -12.67
N THR A 589 6.72 -10.64 -12.75
CA THR A 589 7.32 -11.28 -11.58
C THR A 589 8.35 -10.38 -10.91
N LEU A 590 9.21 -9.70 -11.68
CA LEU A 590 10.20 -8.77 -11.14
C LEU A 590 9.52 -7.60 -10.42
N PHE A 591 8.50 -6.98 -11.03
CA PHE A 591 7.77 -5.89 -10.39
C PHE A 591 7.10 -6.37 -9.09
N SER A 592 6.32 -7.44 -9.14
CA SER A 592 5.65 -8.00 -7.95
C SER A 592 6.65 -8.42 -6.85
N ALA A 593 7.81 -8.97 -7.25
CA ALA A 593 8.89 -9.34 -6.34
C ALA A 593 9.63 -8.14 -5.72
N THR A 594 9.40 -6.93 -6.18
CA THR A 594 10.00 -5.70 -5.63
C THR A 594 9.02 -4.86 -4.81
N VAL A 595 7.80 -5.33 -4.59
CA VAL A 595 6.85 -4.66 -3.70
C VAL A 595 7.20 -4.99 -2.25
N THR A 596 7.84 -4.05 -1.56
CA THR A 596 8.32 -4.22 -0.18
C THR A 596 7.22 -4.01 0.86
N ASN A 597 7.39 -4.60 2.03
CA ASN A 597 6.60 -4.21 3.21
C ASN A 597 6.95 -2.76 3.59
N LEU A 598 5.96 -2.02 4.07
CA LEU A 598 6.16 -0.68 4.60
C LEU A 598 6.93 -0.73 5.92
N PRO A 599 7.71 0.31 6.27
CA PRO A 599 8.34 0.43 7.57
C PRO A 599 7.30 0.37 8.69
N ASN A 600 7.49 -0.54 9.65
CA ASN A 600 6.53 -0.71 10.72
C ASN A 600 6.53 0.51 11.67
N PRO A 601 5.40 1.24 11.83
CA PRO A 601 5.31 2.46 12.62
C PRO A 601 5.30 2.18 14.14
N TYR A 602 5.03 0.94 14.55
CA TYR A 602 5.02 0.55 15.96
C TYR A 602 6.42 0.16 16.48
N ARG A 603 7.46 0.41 15.69
CA ARG A 603 8.87 0.16 16.05
C ARG A 603 9.59 1.44 16.44
N GLY A 604 10.44 1.35 17.45
CA GLY A 604 11.30 2.46 17.90
C GLY A 604 12.39 2.87 16.89
N PRO A 605 13.09 3.97 17.19
CA PRO A 605 14.16 4.50 16.31
C PRO A 605 15.31 3.50 16.08
N ASP A 606 15.54 2.61 17.02
CA ASP A 606 16.55 1.55 16.95
C ASP A 606 16.03 0.25 16.27
N GLY A 607 14.80 0.28 15.80
CA GLY A 607 14.10 -0.87 15.20
C GLY A 607 13.51 -1.84 16.22
N ALA A 608 13.73 -1.65 17.51
CA ALA A 608 13.15 -2.51 18.54
C ALA A 608 11.69 -2.12 18.85
N PRO A 609 10.85 -3.06 19.28
CA PRO A 609 9.55 -2.72 19.87
C PRO A 609 9.75 -1.85 21.11
N PRO A 610 8.95 -0.80 21.32
CA PRO A 610 8.97 -0.04 22.58
C PRO A 610 8.50 -0.89 23.76
N VAL A 611 8.73 -0.40 24.97
CA VAL A 611 8.32 -1.11 26.21
C VAL A 611 6.80 -1.33 26.25
N SER A 612 6.05 -0.33 25.79
CA SER A 612 4.59 -0.39 25.66
C SER A 612 4.13 0.49 24.49
N ILE A 613 3.00 0.13 23.92
CA ILE A 613 2.34 0.91 22.86
C ILE A 613 0.87 1.16 23.20
N ALA A 614 0.37 2.32 22.83
CA ALA A 614 -1.07 2.58 22.78
C ALA A 614 -1.67 1.76 21.64
N LEU A 615 -2.73 1.02 21.93
CA LEU A 615 -3.35 0.15 20.94
C LEU A 615 -4.43 0.89 20.14
N PRO A 616 -4.51 0.67 18.84
CA PRO A 616 -5.66 1.11 18.06
C PRO A 616 -6.97 0.59 18.68
N GLY A 617 -7.96 1.47 18.81
CA GLY A 617 -9.21 1.14 19.50
C GLY A 617 -9.13 1.10 21.04
N GLY A 618 -8.01 1.59 21.61
CA GLY A 618 -7.83 1.81 23.05
C GLY A 618 -7.09 0.70 23.80
N GLY A 619 -6.55 1.06 24.95
CA GLY A 619 -5.72 0.21 25.80
C GLY A 619 -4.23 0.38 25.59
N ILE A 620 -3.43 -0.28 26.41
CA ILE A 620 -1.97 -0.31 26.36
C ILE A 620 -1.51 -1.77 26.35
N GLY A 621 -0.62 -2.10 25.42
CA GLY A 621 -0.03 -3.43 25.34
C GLY A 621 1.51 -3.38 25.40
N ARG A 622 2.13 -4.49 25.83
CA ARG A 622 3.57 -4.65 26.01
C ARG A 622 4.09 -5.67 24.99
N PRO A 623 4.73 -5.24 23.89
CA PRO A 623 5.11 -6.14 22.80
C PRO A 623 5.99 -7.31 23.21
N LEU A 624 6.96 -7.12 24.13
CA LEU A 624 7.85 -8.21 24.56
C LEU A 624 7.13 -9.26 25.42
N GLU A 625 6.13 -8.88 26.21
CA GLU A 625 5.26 -9.84 26.88
C GLU A 625 4.37 -10.57 25.88
N GLY A 626 3.82 -9.84 24.91
CA GLY A 626 3.06 -10.43 23.80
C GLY A 626 3.86 -11.48 23.02
N ARG A 627 5.17 -11.24 22.78
CA ARG A 627 6.05 -12.24 22.16
C ARG A 627 6.12 -13.51 23.00
N ARG A 628 6.28 -13.41 24.33
CA ARG A 628 6.31 -14.59 25.19
C ARG A 628 5.01 -15.37 25.14
N LEU A 629 3.88 -14.67 25.09
CA LEU A 629 2.57 -15.30 24.93
C LEU A 629 2.42 -15.98 23.57
N PHE A 630 2.88 -15.35 22.51
CA PHE A 630 2.90 -15.88 21.14
C PHE A 630 3.70 -17.18 21.06
N ASP A 631 4.88 -17.22 21.72
CA ASP A 631 5.79 -18.37 21.75
C ASP A 631 5.33 -19.49 22.70
N SER A 632 4.32 -19.24 23.56
CA SER A 632 3.93 -20.19 24.60
C SER A 632 2.42 -20.39 24.72
N LYS A 633 1.73 -19.63 25.60
CA LYS A 633 0.33 -19.83 25.99
C LYS A 633 -0.65 -19.69 24.82
N ALA A 634 -0.37 -18.76 23.88
CA ALA A 634 -1.20 -18.56 22.70
C ALA A 634 -0.92 -19.57 21.57
N ASP A 635 0.19 -20.30 21.60
CA ASP A 635 0.60 -21.34 20.65
C ASP A 635 0.62 -20.91 19.18
N CYS A 636 0.88 -19.63 18.92
CA CYS A 636 0.89 -19.08 17.56
C CYS A 636 2.15 -19.49 16.79
N VAL A 637 3.30 -19.60 17.49
CA VAL A 637 4.61 -19.93 16.90
C VAL A 637 4.62 -21.29 16.20
N ARG A 638 3.73 -22.20 16.56
CA ARG A 638 3.63 -23.52 15.94
C ARG A 638 3.35 -23.45 14.42
N CYS A 639 2.50 -22.53 14.01
CA CYS A 639 2.16 -22.31 12.60
C CYS A 639 2.82 -21.03 12.03
N HIS A 640 3.20 -20.11 12.88
CA HIS A 640 3.83 -18.84 12.52
C HIS A 640 5.24 -18.70 13.11
N PRO A 641 6.20 -19.61 12.78
CA PRO A 641 7.56 -19.51 13.29
C PRO A 641 8.31 -18.33 12.66
N PRO A 642 9.20 -17.64 13.43
CA PRO A 642 10.09 -16.65 12.86
C PRO A 642 11.11 -17.31 11.90
N PRO A 643 11.74 -16.55 10.97
CA PRO A 643 11.76 -15.09 10.91
C PRO A 643 10.60 -14.47 10.11
N LEU A 644 9.89 -15.20 9.26
CA LEU A 644 8.83 -14.71 8.39
C LEU A 644 7.42 -15.06 8.90
N PHE A 645 7.33 -15.70 10.05
CA PHE A 645 6.05 -16.02 10.70
C PHE A 645 5.10 -16.81 9.81
N THR A 646 5.64 -17.81 9.12
CA THR A 646 4.91 -18.80 8.33
C THR A 646 5.68 -20.12 8.26
N THR A 647 4.99 -21.24 8.25
CA THR A 647 5.57 -22.59 8.02
C THR A 647 5.71 -22.92 6.54
N ASP A 648 5.05 -22.17 5.65
CA ASP A 648 4.93 -22.48 4.22
C ASP A 648 6.16 -22.02 3.41
N GLN A 649 7.35 -22.00 4.00
CA GLN A 649 8.60 -21.70 3.30
C GLN A 649 9.21 -22.92 2.60
N ASP A 650 8.74 -24.10 2.93
CA ASP A 650 9.19 -25.35 2.31
C ASP A 650 8.23 -25.74 1.20
N LEU A 651 8.73 -25.74 -0.04
CA LEU A 651 7.96 -26.13 -1.22
C LEU A 651 7.50 -27.60 -1.17
N SER A 652 8.07 -28.44 -0.31
CA SER A 652 7.59 -29.80 -0.06
C SER A 652 6.20 -29.82 0.58
N THR A 653 5.79 -28.71 1.20
CA THR A 653 4.45 -28.53 1.78
C THR A 653 3.44 -27.98 0.77
N ARG A 654 3.83 -27.76 -0.49
CA ARG A 654 2.94 -27.28 -1.56
C ARG A 654 1.68 -28.14 -1.66
N GLY A 655 0.52 -27.47 -1.58
CA GLY A 655 -0.78 -28.15 -1.57
C GLY A 655 -1.14 -28.77 -0.22
N HIS A 656 -0.31 -28.63 0.80
CA HIS A 656 -0.68 -28.96 2.16
C HIS A 656 -1.42 -27.78 2.78
N PHE A 657 -2.62 -28.02 3.23
CA PHE A 657 -3.45 -27.02 3.88
C PHE A 657 -3.56 -27.34 5.36
N ILE A 658 -3.56 -26.32 6.17
CA ILE A 658 -3.87 -26.46 7.59
C ILE A 658 -5.32 -26.05 7.79
N ASP A 659 -6.15 -26.99 8.25
CA ASP A 659 -7.49 -26.66 8.72
C ASP A 659 -7.44 -26.20 10.16
N VAL A 660 -7.55 -24.90 10.35
CA VAL A 660 -7.54 -24.27 11.68
C VAL A 660 -8.96 -23.87 12.13
N GLY A 661 -10.00 -24.35 11.45
CA GLY A 661 -11.37 -24.06 11.82
C GLY A 661 -11.82 -22.61 11.62
N THR A 662 -11.00 -21.78 10.95
CA THR A 662 -11.43 -20.42 10.62
C THR A 662 -12.50 -20.42 9.54
N PRO A 663 -13.42 -19.42 9.54
CA PRO A 663 -14.48 -19.36 8.54
C PRO A 663 -13.94 -19.35 7.12
N ARG A 664 -14.44 -20.23 6.27
CA ARG A 664 -14.07 -20.40 4.86
C ARG A 664 -15.12 -19.88 3.89
N ALA A 665 -16.27 -19.50 4.40
CA ALA A 665 -17.37 -18.93 3.63
C ALA A 665 -17.86 -17.66 4.29
N PHE A 666 -18.16 -16.65 3.47
CA PHE A 666 -18.84 -15.45 3.94
C PHE A 666 -20.35 -15.70 3.95
N PRO A 667 -21.09 -15.33 5.00
CA PRO A 667 -22.49 -15.73 5.20
C PRO A 667 -23.50 -15.05 4.27
N LEU A 668 -23.08 -14.19 3.34
CA LEU A 668 -23.97 -13.41 2.47
C LEU A 668 -24.91 -14.25 1.59
N ARG A 669 -24.65 -15.55 1.43
CA ARG A 669 -25.56 -16.46 0.69
C ARG A 669 -25.71 -17.79 1.43
N THR A 670 -26.96 -18.08 1.77
CA THR A 670 -27.38 -19.35 2.32
C THR A 670 -27.60 -20.35 1.18
N GLY A 671 -26.65 -21.12 0.83
CA GLY A 671 -26.79 -22.22 -0.13
C GLY A 671 -25.43 -22.87 -0.35
N ASP A 672 -25.35 -24.15 -0.09
CA ASP A 672 -24.29 -25.13 -0.40
C ASP A 672 -22.88 -24.56 -0.68
N GLN A 673 -22.40 -23.68 0.18
CA GLN A 673 -21.02 -23.24 0.16
C GLN A 673 -20.13 -24.30 0.79
N GLU A 674 -20.12 -25.51 0.22
CA GLU A 674 -19.08 -26.46 0.55
C GLU A 674 -17.72 -25.86 0.24
N THR A 675 -16.91 -25.80 1.26
CA THR A 675 -15.54 -25.32 1.18
C THR A 675 -14.76 -26.20 0.22
N VAL A 676 -14.42 -25.68 -0.97
CA VAL A 676 -13.53 -26.37 -1.92
C VAL A 676 -12.12 -26.54 -1.34
N PHE A 677 -11.77 -25.75 -0.32
CA PHE A 677 -10.47 -25.88 0.35
C PHE A 677 -10.61 -26.67 1.64
N ARG A 678 -9.85 -27.73 1.75
CA ARG A 678 -9.72 -28.53 2.99
C ARG A 678 -8.94 -27.79 4.08
N GLY A 679 -8.28 -26.68 3.75
CA GLY A 679 -7.50 -25.81 4.60
C GLY A 679 -6.97 -24.61 3.81
N VAL A 680 -6.09 -23.83 4.40
CA VAL A 680 -5.45 -22.66 3.80
C VAL A 680 -3.94 -22.73 4.04
N GLY A 681 -3.16 -22.10 3.15
CA GLY A 681 -1.75 -21.84 3.41
C GLY A 681 -1.60 -20.93 4.64
N VAL A 682 -0.53 -21.08 5.38
CA VAL A 682 -0.24 -20.23 6.55
C VAL A 682 0.30 -18.88 6.07
N PRO A 683 -0.44 -17.78 6.21
CA PRO A 683 0.05 -16.48 5.77
C PRO A 683 1.21 -16.00 6.67
N SER A 684 2.15 -15.25 6.09
CA SER A 684 3.13 -14.51 6.89
C SER A 684 2.45 -13.46 7.75
N LEU A 685 2.96 -13.25 8.99
CA LEU A 685 2.51 -12.15 9.85
C LEU A 685 3.41 -10.91 9.75
N VAL A 686 4.45 -10.94 8.91
CA VAL A 686 5.25 -9.74 8.63
C VAL A 686 4.38 -8.72 7.89
N GLY A 687 4.23 -7.52 8.47
CA GLY A 687 3.35 -6.48 7.92
C GLY A 687 1.86 -6.68 8.24
N ALA A 688 1.50 -7.60 9.13
CA ALA A 688 0.09 -7.85 9.49
C ALA A 688 -0.63 -6.62 10.09
N TRP A 689 0.10 -5.65 10.61
CA TRP A 689 -0.44 -4.39 11.12
C TRP A 689 -1.13 -3.54 10.03
N ASP A 690 -0.75 -3.72 8.75
CA ASP A 690 -1.21 -2.97 7.59
C ASP A 690 -2.34 -3.71 6.82
N VAL A 691 -2.72 -4.90 7.25
CA VAL A 691 -3.67 -5.77 6.53
C VAL A 691 -5.11 -5.54 6.97
N PHE A 692 -6.00 -5.18 6.03
CA PHE A 692 -7.44 -5.11 6.22
C PHE A 692 -8.19 -5.60 4.97
N PRO A 693 -9.21 -6.46 5.10
CA PRO A 693 -9.58 -7.26 6.26
C PRO A 693 -8.68 -8.50 6.43
N MET A 694 -8.83 -9.27 7.49
CA MET A 694 -8.17 -10.56 7.67
C MET A 694 -9.10 -11.74 7.46
N LEU A 695 -8.54 -12.95 7.44
CA LEU A 695 -9.13 -14.21 6.97
C LEU A 695 -9.36 -14.21 5.46
N THR A 696 -9.43 -15.40 4.88
CA THR A 696 -9.75 -15.59 3.45
C THR A 696 -11.08 -14.95 3.05
N THR A 697 -12.03 -14.94 3.94
CA THR A 697 -13.39 -14.42 3.77
C THR A 697 -13.53 -12.95 4.12
N GLY A 698 -12.53 -12.31 4.75
CA GLY A 698 -12.63 -10.95 5.25
C GLY A 698 -13.48 -10.78 6.53
N LEU A 699 -13.88 -11.87 7.20
CA LEU A 699 -14.73 -11.81 8.40
C LEU A 699 -14.04 -11.20 9.63
N ALA A 700 -12.72 -11.09 9.64
CA ALA A 700 -12.04 -10.22 10.57
C ALA A 700 -11.83 -8.85 9.90
N GLY A 701 -12.82 -8.02 9.93
CA GLY A 701 -12.92 -6.70 9.30
C GLY A 701 -14.34 -6.39 8.87
N PHE A 702 -15.06 -7.36 8.29
CA PHE A 702 -16.44 -7.20 7.85
C PHE A 702 -17.40 -8.11 8.63
N ARG A 703 -18.66 -7.71 8.68
CA ARG A 703 -19.78 -8.55 9.08
C ARG A 703 -20.87 -8.51 8.02
N GLU A 704 -21.73 -9.50 8.04
CA GLU A 704 -22.94 -9.48 7.21
C GLU A 704 -24.04 -8.67 7.90
N GLU A 705 -24.63 -7.76 7.15
CA GLU A 705 -25.78 -6.98 7.58
C GLU A 705 -26.73 -6.78 6.38
N ASN A 706 -27.95 -7.35 6.49
CA ASN A 706 -28.98 -7.22 5.45
C ASN A 706 -28.48 -7.60 4.03
N GLY A 707 -27.76 -8.71 3.91
CA GLY A 707 -27.21 -9.19 2.65
C GLY A 707 -25.97 -8.42 2.16
N ARG A 708 -25.28 -7.67 3.03
CA ARG A 708 -24.11 -6.87 2.70
C ARG A 708 -22.94 -7.18 3.62
N ALA A 709 -21.72 -7.04 3.08
CA ALA A 709 -20.52 -6.92 3.88
C ALA A 709 -20.37 -5.46 4.33
N VAL A 710 -20.48 -5.22 5.63
CA VAL A 710 -20.27 -3.91 6.23
C VAL A 710 -19.03 -3.93 7.12
N PRO A 711 -18.24 -2.85 7.18
CA PRO A 711 -17.09 -2.76 8.08
C PRO A 711 -17.56 -2.95 9.53
N ALA A 712 -16.88 -3.84 10.26
CA ALA A 712 -17.23 -4.16 11.64
C ALA A 712 -16.05 -3.96 12.60
N ASP A 713 -14.86 -4.28 12.15
CA ASP A 713 -13.65 -4.21 12.97
C ASP A 713 -12.64 -3.24 12.34
N ARG A 714 -12.32 -2.17 13.03
CA ARG A 714 -11.28 -1.23 12.60
C ARG A 714 -9.87 -1.76 12.83
N VAL A 715 -9.73 -2.76 13.69
CA VAL A 715 -8.46 -3.43 14.04
C VAL A 715 -8.61 -4.93 13.83
N PRO A 716 -8.40 -5.45 12.60
CA PRO A 716 -8.62 -6.86 12.28
C PRO A 716 -7.81 -7.83 13.14
N LEU A 717 -6.57 -7.47 13.51
CA LEU A 717 -5.75 -8.27 14.42
C LEU A 717 -6.41 -8.48 15.78
N ARG A 718 -7.11 -7.46 16.32
CA ARG A 718 -7.89 -7.61 17.56
C ARG A 718 -9.02 -8.63 17.40
N ALA A 719 -9.76 -8.51 16.30
CA ALA A 719 -10.82 -9.47 15.98
C ALA A 719 -10.29 -10.89 15.79
N MET A 720 -9.10 -11.04 15.19
CA MET A 720 -8.41 -12.33 15.09
C MET A 720 -8.14 -12.94 16.46
N ILE A 721 -7.56 -12.17 17.39
CA ILE A 721 -7.25 -12.63 18.74
C ILE A 721 -8.52 -12.98 19.52
N GLU A 722 -9.55 -12.16 19.45
CA GLU A 722 -10.75 -12.28 20.28
C GLU A 722 -11.72 -13.35 19.79
N ARG A 723 -11.87 -13.53 18.47
CA ARG A 723 -12.95 -14.36 17.89
C ARG A 723 -12.45 -15.58 17.12
N TYR A 724 -11.23 -15.53 16.55
CA TYR A 724 -10.77 -16.53 15.60
C TYR A 724 -9.51 -17.28 16.02
N SER A 725 -8.94 -16.97 17.20
CA SER A 725 -7.74 -17.61 17.71
C SER A 725 -8.07 -18.52 18.93
N ALA A 726 -8.89 -19.51 18.66
CA ALA A 726 -9.17 -20.63 19.56
C ALA A 726 -8.75 -21.95 18.90
N PRO A 727 -8.44 -23.02 19.67
CA PRO A 727 -8.03 -24.28 19.08
C PRO A 727 -9.02 -24.78 18.01
N PRO A 728 -8.52 -25.20 16.83
CA PRO A 728 -7.11 -25.48 16.48
C PRO A 728 -6.28 -24.27 15.99
N HIS A 729 -6.83 -23.06 15.88
CA HIS A 729 -6.11 -21.86 15.45
C HIS A 729 -5.52 -21.11 16.66
N GLY A 730 -4.41 -21.62 17.22
CA GLY A 730 -3.81 -21.05 18.42
C GLY A 730 -4.68 -21.23 19.66
N ASN A 731 -4.37 -20.50 20.74
CA ASN A 731 -5.07 -20.58 22.01
C ASN A 731 -5.25 -19.23 22.71
N ALA A 732 -5.48 -18.16 21.93
CA ALA A 732 -5.69 -16.83 22.52
C ALA A 732 -6.99 -16.74 23.33
N ALA A 733 -7.90 -17.69 23.17
CA ALA A 733 -9.09 -17.83 24.03
C ALA A 733 -8.75 -18.06 25.51
N ALA A 734 -7.59 -18.64 25.81
CA ALA A 734 -7.11 -18.89 27.19
C ALA A 734 -6.43 -17.67 27.82
N LEU A 735 -6.27 -16.57 27.10
CA LEU A 735 -5.61 -15.35 27.57
C LEU A 735 -6.62 -14.44 28.28
N ASP A 736 -6.15 -13.77 29.32
CA ASP A 736 -6.93 -12.67 29.92
C ASP A 736 -6.90 -11.39 29.06
N ALA A 737 -7.61 -10.34 29.48
CA ALA A 737 -7.73 -9.11 28.72
C ALA A 737 -6.39 -8.39 28.51
N GLN A 738 -5.51 -8.36 29.52
CA GLN A 738 -4.19 -7.75 29.43
C GLN A 738 -3.24 -8.58 28.56
N GLU A 739 -3.28 -9.90 28.69
CA GLU A 739 -2.52 -10.82 27.86
C GLU A 739 -2.91 -10.69 26.37
N LYS A 740 -4.21 -10.54 26.06
CA LYS A 740 -4.68 -10.25 24.70
C LYS A 740 -4.19 -8.89 24.18
N ALA A 741 -4.16 -7.88 25.03
CA ALA A 741 -3.62 -6.57 24.70
C ALA A 741 -2.10 -6.64 24.43
N ASP A 742 -1.36 -7.39 25.23
CA ASP A 742 0.08 -7.60 25.03
C ASP A 742 0.35 -8.40 23.73
N LEU A 743 -0.44 -9.43 23.45
CA LEU A 743 -0.35 -10.20 22.20
C LEU A 743 -0.64 -9.33 20.98
N LEU A 744 -1.69 -8.50 21.04
CA LEU A 744 -2.01 -7.53 19.96
C LEU A 744 -0.83 -6.57 19.76
N ALA A 745 -0.27 -6.03 20.85
CA ALA A 745 0.90 -5.16 20.78
C ALA A 745 2.08 -5.81 20.05
N TYR A 746 2.35 -7.09 20.31
CA TYR A 746 3.39 -7.82 19.61
C TYR A 746 3.09 -7.99 18.12
N LEU A 747 1.89 -8.43 17.76
CA LEU A 747 1.47 -8.62 16.36
C LEU A 747 1.53 -7.32 15.56
N LEU A 748 1.19 -6.19 16.18
CA LEU A 748 1.34 -4.87 15.55
C LEU A 748 2.81 -4.52 15.27
N THR A 749 3.76 -5.10 15.99
CA THR A 749 5.19 -4.85 15.75
C THR A 749 5.83 -5.81 14.73
N LEU A 750 5.08 -6.76 14.14
CA LEU A 750 5.56 -7.66 13.09
C LEU A 750 5.31 -7.07 11.71
#